data_ddf7a675d4ff6d22d94b5ab17c7b2062
#
_entry.id   ddf7a675d4ff6d22d94b5ab17c7b2062
#
_cell.length_a   1.000
_cell.length_b   1.000
_cell.length_c   1.000
_cell.angle_alpha   90.00
_cell.angle_beta   90.00
_cell.angle_gamma   90.00
#
_symmetry.space_group_name_H-M   'P 1'
#
loop_
_entity.id
_entity.type
_entity.pdbx_description
1 polymer ?
#
loop_
_entity_poly.entity_id
_entity_poly.type
_entity_poly.pdbx_seq_one_letter_code
_entity_poly.pdbx_strand_id
1 'polypeptide(L)'
;MKSAEVRKQFLQFFESKVHTIVPSAPMVIKDDPTLMFTNAGMNQFKPYFLGHQKPKNNRIADTQKCLRVSGKHNDLEEVGIDTYHHTFFEMLGNWSFGDYFKKEAIAWAWELLTEVYKIDPKIIYVTIFEGDPAEKLTKDTEAFDYWNAIVPEERVLLGNKKDNFWEMGDQGPCGPCSEIHIDLRSDEEKAKIPGANLVNQDHPQVIEVWNLVFIEFNRKADGSLETLPQKHVDTGMGFERLCMVLQGKTSNYDTDVFTPLIKEIETLTASKYGTELNTDRAIRVIADHLRTVYLAIADGQLPSNTGAGYVIRRILRRAIRYGFTFLNQKEPFIHHLVETLNNQLKPIFPELDKQKSISANVIREEETSFLKTLDQGLTLLDTVLASSKDKIVSGSKAFELYDTFGFPLDLTALIARERGYEVDEKGFDAQMAKQKERSRAAAVSATDDWQILKEDDEEEFVGYDLLSTNVSITKYRKVNSKKEGEFFQLVFNITPFYPDSGGQVGDKGYLEAPNGALHYIVDTKKENNLILHYSKTLPDDLNVKFNAVVDRGQRFKTACNHSATHLMHQALRSILGTHVEQKGSMVHSGMFRFDFSHFAKLSPEELMAVEQFVNARIKEQIPLEENRNVPYEQALSSGAMALFGEKYGDTVRTIRFGQSIELCGGTHVENTSDIWHFKITTETAVAAGIRRIEAITGEAALQYFEDQNQLLQQVNTLLKNPQDLTKAVTQLQNENTGLKKELAVLRKIKIQILAKEAQAEIQELNGIAFLAKSVDLDAQSIKDLAFALGKDRNDLFLVIGSAKGDKPILSCYVSKKLVSEKGMDAGKVVRELGQYIQGGGG
;
A
#
# COMPACT_ATOMS: atom_id res chain seq x y z
N MET A 1 -30.99 -16.67 13.08
CA MET A 1 -29.87 -16.73 14.07
C MET A 1 -29.03 -15.45 13.94
N LYS A 2 -28.50 -14.87 15.02
CA LYS A 2 -27.63 -13.68 14.94
C LYS A 2 -26.20 -14.07 14.53
N SER A 3 -25.51 -13.20 13.84
CA SER A 3 -24.12 -13.41 13.33
C SER A 3 -23.13 -13.79 14.44
N ALA A 4 -23.21 -13.18 15.61
CA ALA A 4 -22.38 -13.55 16.76
C ALA A 4 -22.59 -15.00 17.22
N GLU A 5 -23.83 -15.49 17.18
CA GLU A 5 -24.17 -16.86 17.55
C GLU A 5 -23.70 -17.87 16.49
N VAL A 6 -23.76 -17.49 15.21
CA VAL A 6 -23.24 -18.32 14.10
C VAL A 6 -21.74 -18.61 14.32
N ARG A 7 -20.92 -17.58 14.57
CA ARG A 7 -19.48 -17.77 14.83
C ARG A 7 -19.24 -18.63 16.07
N LYS A 8 -19.94 -18.31 17.14
CA LYS A 8 -19.79 -19.04 18.41
C LYS A 8 -20.09 -20.52 18.24
N GLN A 9 -21.19 -20.86 17.57
CA GLN A 9 -21.56 -22.27 17.36
C GLN A 9 -20.57 -22.99 16.45
N PHE A 10 -20.02 -22.33 15.41
CA PHE A 10 -18.96 -22.89 14.58
C PHE A 10 -17.73 -23.26 15.41
N LEU A 11 -17.21 -22.31 16.16
CA LEU A 11 -16.00 -22.53 16.97
C LEU A 11 -16.22 -23.59 18.04
N GLN A 12 -17.34 -23.54 18.75
CA GLN A 12 -17.69 -24.54 19.77
C GLN A 12 -17.89 -25.96 19.19
N PHE A 13 -18.45 -26.03 17.95
CA PHE A 13 -18.60 -27.31 17.28
C PHE A 13 -17.22 -27.92 16.99
N PHE A 14 -16.31 -27.18 16.40
CA PHE A 14 -14.97 -27.70 16.09
C PHE A 14 -14.11 -27.89 17.36
N GLU A 15 -14.29 -27.07 18.38
CA GLU A 15 -13.68 -27.34 19.69
C GLU A 15 -14.14 -28.70 20.26
N SER A 16 -15.43 -29.05 20.11
CA SER A 16 -15.95 -30.35 20.49
C SER A 16 -15.38 -31.51 19.68
N LYS A 17 -14.89 -31.27 18.47
CA LYS A 17 -14.16 -32.19 17.59
C LYS A 17 -12.63 -32.13 17.81
N VAL A 18 -12.21 -31.59 18.97
CA VAL A 18 -10.80 -31.51 19.41
C VAL A 18 -9.94 -30.58 18.53
N HIS A 19 -10.51 -29.53 17.95
CA HIS A 19 -9.75 -28.48 17.29
C HIS A 19 -9.31 -27.41 18.27
N THR A 20 -8.09 -26.92 18.12
CA THR A 20 -7.60 -25.76 18.86
C THR A 20 -8.08 -24.49 18.15
N ILE A 21 -8.74 -23.61 18.88
CA ILE A 21 -9.16 -22.31 18.34
C ILE A 21 -7.98 -21.34 18.36
N VAL A 22 -7.65 -20.77 17.20
CA VAL A 22 -6.56 -19.81 17.06
C VAL A 22 -7.06 -18.44 16.59
N PRO A 23 -6.33 -17.35 16.87
CA PRO A 23 -6.71 -16.02 16.39
C PRO A 23 -6.50 -15.90 14.88
N SER A 24 -7.29 -15.01 14.25
CA SER A 24 -7.12 -14.62 12.86
C SER A 24 -5.73 -14.05 12.57
N ALA A 25 -5.15 -14.43 11.45
CA ALA A 25 -3.99 -13.73 10.92
C ALA A 25 -4.33 -12.30 10.45
N PRO A 26 -3.35 -11.38 10.37
CA PRO A 26 -3.52 -10.10 9.69
C PRO A 26 -3.92 -10.28 8.23
N MET A 27 -4.70 -9.33 7.70
CA MET A 27 -5.10 -9.35 6.28
C MET A 27 -3.95 -9.06 5.31
N VAL A 28 -2.92 -8.35 5.76
CA VAL A 28 -1.74 -8.02 4.95
C VAL A 28 -0.59 -8.92 5.31
N ILE A 29 -0.12 -9.67 4.33
CA ILE A 29 0.99 -10.61 4.52
C ILE A 29 2.30 -9.87 4.24
N LYS A 30 3.20 -9.85 5.22
CA LYS A 30 4.50 -9.18 5.10
C LYS A 30 5.62 -10.10 4.62
N ASP A 31 5.54 -11.38 4.96
CA ASP A 31 6.62 -12.35 4.83
C ASP A 31 6.45 -13.37 3.70
N ASP A 32 5.40 -13.23 2.85
CA ASP A 32 5.19 -14.08 1.67
C ASP A 32 5.21 -13.23 0.39
N PRO A 33 6.23 -13.31 -0.46
CA PRO A 33 6.32 -12.54 -1.68
C PRO A 33 5.31 -12.95 -2.75
N THR A 34 4.65 -14.10 -2.60
CA THR A 34 3.66 -14.63 -3.54
C THR A 34 2.24 -14.11 -3.26
N LEU A 35 1.98 -13.60 -2.05
CA LEU A 35 0.68 -13.14 -1.61
C LEU A 35 0.76 -11.75 -0.97
N MET A 36 -0.01 -10.81 -1.49
CA MET A 36 -0.11 -9.46 -0.92
C MET A 36 -1.09 -9.41 0.27
N PHE A 37 -2.15 -10.20 0.20
CA PHE A 37 -3.23 -10.25 1.19
C PHE A 37 -3.58 -11.69 1.55
N THR A 38 -4.08 -11.88 2.75
CA THR A 38 -4.71 -13.13 3.18
C THR A 38 -6.04 -13.28 2.42
N ASN A 39 -6.06 -14.13 1.40
CA ASN A 39 -7.22 -14.37 0.56
C ASN A 39 -8.01 -15.64 0.94
N ALA A 40 -7.43 -16.48 1.81
CA ALA A 40 -8.01 -17.71 2.33
C ALA A 40 -7.49 -18.02 3.73
N GLY A 41 -8.25 -18.76 4.53
CA GLY A 41 -7.89 -19.12 5.91
C GLY A 41 -6.58 -19.91 6.02
N MET A 42 -6.27 -20.71 5.01
CA MET A 42 -5.07 -21.53 4.98
C MET A 42 -3.74 -20.75 4.85
N ASN A 43 -3.76 -19.50 4.41
CA ASN A 43 -2.52 -18.78 4.10
C ASN A 43 -1.55 -18.74 5.28
N GLN A 44 -2.06 -18.60 6.51
CA GLN A 44 -1.26 -18.62 7.72
C GLN A 44 -0.65 -19.98 8.05
N PHE A 45 -1.14 -21.08 7.45
CA PHE A 45 -0.74 -22.46 7.72
C PHE A 45 0.06 -23.08 6.56
N LYS A 46 0.39 -22.30 5.53
CA LYS A 46 1.18 -22.76 4.36
C LYS A 46 2.43 -23.59 4.74
N PRO A 47 3.24 -23.20 5.75
CA PRO A 47 4.40 -23.99 6.15
C PRO A 47 4.07 -25.38 6.67
N TYR A 48 2.88 -25.57 7.28
CA TYR A 48 2.44 -26.87 7.81
C TYR A 48 2.03 -27.79 6.66
N PHE A 49 1.29 -27.28 5.66
CA PHE A 49 0.91 -28.07 4.49
C PHE A 49 2.11 -28.54 3.67
N LEU A 50 3.14 -27.71 3.56
CA LEU A 50 4.36 -28.03 2.82
C LEU A 50 5.38 -28.85 3.64
N GLY A 51 5.08 -29.15 4.89
CA GLY A 51 6.00 -29.88 5.78
C GLY A 51 7.25 -29.09 6.21
N HIS A 52 7.29 -27.76 5.95
CA HIS A 52 8.40 -26.89 6.36
C HIS A 52 8.42 -26.66 7.87
N GLN A 53 7.28 -26.84 8.53
CA GLN A 53 7.14 -26.77 9.98
C GLN A 53 6.17 -27.85 10.48
N LYS A 54 6.45 -28.38 11.67
CA LYS A 54 5.52 -29.28 12.37
C LYS A 54 4.46 -28.45 13.10
N PRO A 55 3.16 -28.71 12.88
CA PRO A 55 2.12 -28.01 13.61
C PRO A 55 2.16 -28.36 15.09
N LYS A 56 1.94 -27.37 15.98
CA LYS A 56 1.79 -27.64 17.43
C LYS A 56 0.54 -28.47 17.71
N ASN A 57 -0.52 -28.22 16.93
CA ASN A 57 -1.79 -28.92 16.99
C ASN A 57 -2.20 -29.36 15.59
N ASN A 58 -2.54 -30.62 15.42
CA ASN A 58 -2.92 -31.17 14.10
C ASN A 58 -4.33 -30.79 13.67
N ARG A 59 -5.16 -30.25 14.59
CA ARG A 59 -6.51 -29.78 14.32
C ARG A 59 -6.65 -28.35 14.79
N ILE A 60 -6.97 -27.46 13.87
CA ILE A 60 -7.12 -26.01 14.13
C ILE A 60 -8.45 -25.54 13.55
N ALA A 61 -9.10 -24.58 14.22
CA ALA A 61 -10.23 -23.84 13.65
C ALA A 61 -10.15 -22.36 14.04
N ASP A 62 -10.65 -21.48 13.18
CA ASP A 62 -10.74 -20.05 13.44
C ASP A 62 -11.84 -19.35 12.64
N THR A 63 -11.94 -18.02 12.83
CA THR A 63 -12.58 -17.09 11.91
C THR A 63 -11.52 -16.18 11.36
N GLN A 64 -11.16 -16.35 10.09
CA GLN A 64 -10.08 -15.64 9.43
C GLN A 64 -10.57 -14.42 8.68
N LYS A 65 -9.90 -13.27 8.89
CA LYS A 65 -10.05 -12.06 8.08
C LYS A 65 -9.48 -12.30 6.67
N CYS A 66 -10.32 -12.26 5.64
CA CYS A 66 -9.92 -12.47 4.24
C CYS A 66 -10.18 -11.24 3.38
N LEU A 67 -9.27 -10.96 2.44
CA LEU A 67 -9.35 -9.84 1.52
C LEU A 67 -9.13 -10.30 0.07
N ARG A 68 -10.15 -10.09 -0.80
CA ARG A 68 -10.14 -10.46 -2.23
C ARG A 68 -10.31 -9.24 -3.12
N VAL A 69 -9.20 -8.58 -3.46
CA VAL A 69 -9.18 -7.30 -4.20
C VAL A 69 -8.05 -7.23 -5.23
N SER A 70 -7.36 -8.33 -5.47
CA SER A 70 -6.25 -8.38 -6.42
C SER A 70 -5.90 -9.80 -6.83
N GLY A 71 -5.20 -9.96 -7.97
CA GLY A 71 -4.72 -11.25 -8.47
C GLY A 71 -5.84 -12.15 -8.99
N LYS A 72 -5.70 -13.47 -8.75
CA LYS A 72 -6.65 -14.50 -9.21
C LYS A 72 -8.03 -14.36 -8.55
N HIS A 73 -8.09 -13.82 -7.33
CA HIS A 73 -9.30 -13.60 -6.55
C HIS A 73 -9.52 -12.09 -6.38
N ASN A 74 -10.37 -11.50 -7.22
CA ASN A 74 -10.64 -10.05 -7.21
C ASN A 74 -12.14 -9.81 -7.34
N ASP A 75 -12.79 -9.53 -6.23
CA ASP A 75 -14.26 -9.32 -6.15
C ASP A 75 -14.62 -7.82 -6.13
N LEU A 76 -13.66 -6.91 -6.31
CA LEU A 76 -13.85 -5.47 -6.12
C LEU A 76 -14.93 -4.86 -7.03
N GLU A 77 -15.03 -5.37 -8.27
CA GLU A 77 -15.98 -4.82 -9.26
C GLU A 77 -17.42 -5.24 -8.97
N GLU A 78 -17.63 -6.44 -8.44
CA GLU A 78 -18.93 -7.02 -8.11
C GLU A 78 -19.56 -6.40 -6.87
N VAL A 79 -18.71 -5.89 -5.95
CA VAL A 79 -19.14 -5.31 -4.68
C VAL A 79 -20.12 -4.15 -4.87
N GLY A 80 -21.30 -4.29 -4.24
CA GLY A 80 -22.40 -3.34 -4.30
C GLY A 80 -23.32 -3.54 -5.52
N ILE A 81 -22.88 -4.27 -6.55
CA ILE A 81 -23.65 -4.62 -7.73
C ILE A 81 -24.48 -5.87 -7.46
N ASP A 82 -23.83 -6.94 -7.04
CA ASP A 82 -24.50 -8.15 -6.59
C ASP A 82 -24.82 -8.13 -5.08
N THR A 83 -25.25 -9.27 -4.54
CA THR A 83 -25.76 -9.38 -3.17
C THR A 83 -24.89 -10.17 -2.21
N TYR A 84 -23.75 -10.73 -2.67
CA TYR A 84 -22.95 -11.70 -1.91
C TYR A 84 -21.43 -11.60 -2.05
N HIS A 85 -20.87 -10.80 -2.96
CA HIS A 85 -19.43 -10.54 -3.03
C HIS A 85 -19.01 -9.36 -2.14
N HIS A 86 -17.86 -9.52 -1.52
CA HIS A 86 -17.28 -8.55 -0.59
C HIS A 86 -15.79 -8.39 -0.82
N THR A 87 -15.26 -7.19 -0.58
CA THR A 87 -13.80 -6.97 -0.57
C THR A 87 -13.17 -7.63 0.65
N PHE A 88 -13.75 -7.41 1.84
CA PHE A 88 -13.45 -8.11 3.08
C PHE A 88 -14.59 -9.04 3.45
N PHE A 89 -14.27 -10.27 3.83
CA PHE A 89 -15.21 -11.23 4.40
C PHE A 89 -14.52 -12.08 5.49
N GLU A 90 -15.33 -12.66 6.36
CA GLU A 90 -14.86 -13.62 7.34
C GLU A 90 -14.96 -15.05 6.76
N MET A 91 -13.87 -15.78 6.83
CA MET A 91 -13.84 -17.20 6.48
C MET A 91 -13.81 -18.04 7.76
N LEU A 92 -14.88 -18.78 8.02
CA LEU A 92 -14.89 -19.78 9.07
C LEU A 92 -14.17 -21.03 8.54
N GLY A 93 -13.05 -21.39 9.16
CA GLY A 93 -12.19 -22.45 8.69
C GLY A 93 -11.88 -23.51 9.73
N ASN A 94 -11.70 -24.75 9.27
CA ASN A 94 -11.13 -25.83 10.04
C ASN A 94 -10.10 -26.61 9.23
N TRP A 95 -9.00 -26.96 9.88
CA TRP A 95 -7.82 -27.55 9.25
C TRP A 95 -7.41 -28.84 9.94
N SER A 96 -6.93 -29.80 9.12
CA SER A 96 -6.28 -31.03 9.57
C SER A 96 -4.90 -31.15 8.94
N PHE A 97 -3.89 -31.30 9.75
CA PHE A 97 -2.51 -31.50 9.32
C PHE A 97 -2.11 -32.95 9.51
N GLY A 98 -2.55 -33.82 8.55
CA GLY A 98 -2.26 -35.26 8.57
C GLY A 98 -2.98 -36.06 9.66
N ASP A 99 -4.09 -35.56 10.20
CA ASP A 99 -4.86 -36.24 11.26
C ASP A 99 -6.14 -36.88 10.71
N TYR A 100 -7.11 -36.10 10.24
CA TYR A 100 -8.33 -36.59 9.58
C TYR A 100 -8.38 -36.10 8.11
N PHE A 101 -9.27 -36.74 7.33
CA PHE A 101 -9.39 -36.42 5.92
C PHE A 101 -10.86 -36.36 5.46
N LYS A 102 -11.18 -36.73 4.22
CA LYS A 102 -12.48 -36.55 3.55
C LYS A 102 -13.66 -37.05 4.40
N LYS A 103 -13.56 -38.27 4.96
CA LYS A 103 -14.64 -38.90 5.70
C LYS A 103 -15.16 -38.05 6.86
N GLU A 104 -14.25 -37.65 7.73
CA GLU A 104 -14.60 -36.84 8.92
C GLU A 104 -15.00 -35.42 8.48
N ALA A 105 -14.28 -34.80 7.54
CA ALA A 105 -14.59 -33.45 7.05
C ALA A 105 -16.02 -33.38 6.48
N ILE A 106 -16.40 -34.32 5.64
CA ILE A 106 -17.74 -34.40 5.04
C ILE A 106 -18.82 -34.65 6.11
N ALA A 107 -18.57 -35.62 6.98
CA ALA A 107 -19.53 -35.96 8.04
C ALA A 107 -19.76 -34.78 9.01
N TRP A 108 -18.70 -34.08 9.41
CA TRP A 108 -18.81 -32.92 10.31
C TRP A 108 -19.42 -31.70 9.61
N ALA A 109 -19.13 -31.48 8.34
CA ALA A 109 -19.77 -30.40 7.58
C ALA A 109 -21.29 -30.62 7.52
N TRP A 110 -21.72 -31.85 7.23
CA TRP A 110 -23.15 -32.19 7.22
C TRP A 110 -23.79 -32.04 8.58
N GLU A 111 -23.17 -32.60 9.63
CA GLU A 111 -23.64 -32.51 11.04
C GLU A 111 -23.81 -31.03 11.44
N LEU A 112 -22.81 -30.17 11.15
CA LEU A 112 -22.88 -28.76 11.52
C LEU A 112 -24.04 -28.05 10.82
N LEU A 113 -24.21 -28.25 9.50
CA LEU A 113 -25.24 -27.57 8.75
C LEU A 113 -26.65 -28.05 9.10
N THR A 114 -26.85 -29.37 9.24
CA THR A 114 -28.19 -29.93 9.38
C THR A 114 -28.62 -30.12 10.84
N GLU A 115 -27.69 -30.48 11.74
CA GLU A 115 -28.00 -30.75 13.15
C GLU A 115 -27.77 -29.53 14.06
N VAL A 116 -26.73 -28.71 13.80
CA VAL A 116 -26.47 -27.55 14.63
C VAL A 116 -27.21 -26.33 14.08
N TYR A 117 -27.00 -26.01 12.81
CA TYR A 117 -27.63 -24.84 12.18
C TYR A 117 -29.06 -25.08 11.69
N LYS A 118 -29.52 -26.35 11.68
CA LYS A 118 -30.87 -26.76 11.31
C LYS A 118 -31.28 -26.30 9.88
N ILE A 119 -30.33 -26.29 8.96
CA ILE A 119 -30.62 -26.05 7.55
C ILE A 119 -31.33 -27.29 6.99
N ASP A 120 -32.42 -27.07 6.23
CA ASP A 120 -33.17 -28.17 5.60
C ASP A 120 -32.28 -28.92 4.61
N PRO A 121 -32.05 -30.23 4.82
CA PRO A 121 -31.26 -31.04 3.87
C PRO A 121 -31.77 -30.99 2.42
N LYS A 122 -33.06 -30.68 2.22
CA LYS A 122 -33.67 -30.62 0.91
C LYS A 122 -33.21 -29.48 0.01
N ILE A 123 -32.63 -28.43 0.57
CA ILE A 123 -32.13 -27.27 -0.19
C ILE A 123 -30.62 -27.32 -0.41
N ILE A 124 -29.95 -28.38 0.09
CA ILE A 124 -28.49 -28.53 0.01
C ILE A 124 -28.13 -29.36 -1.24
N TYR A 125 -27.19 -28.87 -2.03
CA TYR A 125 -26.50 -29.55 -3.11
C TYR A 125 -25.02 -29.59 -2.80
N VAL A 126 -24.33 -30.65 -3.25
CA VAL A 126 -22.87 -30.77 -3.07
C VAL A 126 -22.21 -31.05 -4.41
N THR A 127 -21.00 -30.53 -4.60
CA THR A 127 -20.20 -30.83 -5.78
C THR A 127 -18.99 -31.69 -5.41
N ILE A 128 -18.48 -32.44 -6.37
CA ILE A 128 -17.21 -33.16 -6.28
C ILE A 128 -16.41 -32.95 -7.54
N PHE A 129 -15.10 -33.06 -7.45
CA PHE A 129 -14.20 -32.94 -8.58
C PHE A 129 -14.42 -34.04 -9.63
N GLU A 130 -14.71 -33.65 -10.88
CA GLU A 130 -14.95 -34.60 -11.99
C GLU A 130 -13.67 -35.24 -12.55
N GLY A 131 -12.49 -34.68 -12.20
CA GLY A 131 -11.18 -35.02 -12.74
C GLY A 131 -10.72 -34.07 -13.83
N ASP A 132 -9.44 -34.19 -14.20
CA ASP A 132 -8.83 -33.45 -15.32
C ASP A 132 -7.86 -34.38 -16.09
N PRO A 133 -8.26 -34.95 -17.25
CA PRO A 133 -7.40 -35.80 -18.02
C PRO A 133 -6.10 -35.12 -18.50
N ALA A 134 -6.10 -33.82 -18.72
CA ALA A 134 -4.93 -33.06 -19.17
C ALA A 134 -3.81 -33.09 -18.12
N GLU A 135 -4.16 -33.05 -16.83
CA GLU A 135 -3.22 -33.17 -15.73
C GLU A 135 -3.18 -34.59 -15.10
N LYS A 136 -3.82 -35.56 -15.71
CA LYS A 136 -3.91 -36.95 -15.25
C LYS A 136 -4.57 -37.08 -13.87
N LEU A 137 -5.48 -36.18 -13.54
CA LEU A 137 -6.27 -36.20 -12.31
C LEU A 137 -7.56 -37.00 -12.56
N THR A 138 -7.88 -37.91 -11.65
CA THR A 138 -9.09 -38.73 -11.71
C THR A 138 -10.24 -38.05 -10.96
N LYS A 139 -11.47 -38.48 -11.28
CA LYS A 139 -12.66 -38.11 -10.50
C LYS A 139 -12.49 -38.50 -9.04
N ASP A 140 -12.91 -37.61 -8.14
CA ASP A 140 -12.88 -37.85 -6.69
C ASP A 140 -14.02 -38.79 -6.26
N THR A 141 -13.83 -40.08 -6.53
CA THR A 141 -14.81 -41.13 -6.17
C THR A 141 -14.94 -41.32 -4.67
N GLU A 142 -13.87 -41.06 -3.90
CA GLU A 142 -13.89 -41.17 -2.44
C GLU A 142 -14.86 -40.14 -1.82
N ALA A 143 -14.78 -38.88 -2.25
CA ALA A 143 -15.73 -37.85 -1.83
C ALA A 143 -17.16 -38.16 -2.31
N PHE A 144 -17.33 -38.70 -3.53
CA PHE A 144 -18.62 -39.14 -4.02
C PHE A 144 -19.26 -40.19 -3.11
N ASP A 145 -18.52 -41.23 -2.73
CA ASP A 145 -19.03 -42.32 -1.91
C ASP A 145 -19.44 -41.83 -0.52
N TYR A 146 -18.67 -40.95 0.10
CA TYR A 146 -19.02 -40.35 1.39
C TYR A 146 -20.27 -39.48 1.31
N TRP A 147 -20.39 -38.63 0.27
CA TRP A 147 -21.59 -37.81 0.09
C TRP A 147 -22.82 -38.65 -0.24
N ASN A 148 -22.71 -39.62 -1.12
CA ASN A 148 -23.85 -40.48 -1.53
C ASN A 148 -24.39 -41.34 -0.39
N ALA A 149 -23.60 -41.57 0.66
CA ALA A 149 -24.07 -42.24 1.85
C ALA A 149 -25.01 -41.36 2.73
N ILE A 150 -25.01 -40.04 2.54
CA ILE A 150 -25.78 -39.09 3.37
C ILE A 150 -26.73 -38.18 2.53
N VAL A 151 -26.44 -37.99 1.27
CA VAL A 151 -27.19 -37.10 0.34
C VAL A 151 -27.65 -37.92 -0.86
N PRO A 152 -28.91 -37.80 -1.33
CA PRO A 152 -29.35 -38.47 -2.56
C PRO A 152 -28.44 -38.18 -3.75
N GLU A 153 -28.18 -39.21 -4.57
CA GLU A 153 -27.23 -39.15 -5.68
C GLU A 153 -27.49 -37.97 -6.64
N GLU A 154 -28.74 -37.64 -6.91
CA GLU A 154 -29.15 -36.54 -7.78
C GLU A 154 -28.77 -35.14 -7.25
N ARG A 155 -28.26 -35.07 -6.02
CA ARG A 155 -27.76 -33.82 -5.39
C ARG A 155 -26.26 -33.80 -5.22
N VAL A 156 -25.55 -34.85 -5.64
CA VAL A 156 -24.09 -34.92 -5.69
C VAL A 156 -23.66 -34.65 -7.14
N LEU A 157 -23.26 -33.43 -7.39
CA LEU A 157 -22.99 -32.94 -8.75
C LEU A 157 -21.50 -32.99 -9.08
N LEU A 158 -21.18 -33.06 -10.38
CA LEU A 158 -19.80 -33.03 -10.86
C LEU A 158 -19.39 -31.57 -11.13
N GLY A 159 -18.25 -31.17 -10.63
CA GLY A 159 -17.64 -29.86 -10.92
C GLY A 159 -16.30 -30.01 -11.61
N ASN A 160 -16.04 -29.08 -12.51
CA ASN A 160 -14.81 -29.06 -13.30
C ASN A 160 -13.62 -28.56 -12.47
N LYS A 161 -12.42 -28.51 -13.07
CA LYS A 161 -11.20 -28.08 -12.40
C LYS A 161 -11.29 -26.64 -11.89
N LYS A 162 -11.97 -25.74 -12.58
CA LYS A 162 -12.09 -24.33 -12.18
C LYS A 162 -12.82 -24.21 -10.86
N ASP A 163 -13.87 -25.02 -10.66
CA ASP A 163 -14.75 -24.93 -9.50
C ASP A 163 -14.32 -25.91 -8.39
N ASN A 164 -13.92 -27.13 -8.74
CA ASN A 164 -13.67 -28.20 -7.76
C ASN A 164 -12.22 -28.69 -7.65
N PHE A 165 -11.23 -27.90 -8.08
CA PHE A 165 -9.82 -28.13 -7.80
C PHE A 165 -9.18 -26.84 -7.31
N TRP A 166 -8.99 -26.74 -6.01
CA TRP A 166 -8.49 -25.51 -5.39
C TRP A 166 -6.97 -25.40 -5.47
N GLU A 167 -6.49 -24.22 -5.80
CA GLU A 167 -5.07 -23.86 -5.86
C GLU A 167 -4.83 -22.55 -5.14
N MET A 168 -3.84 -22.53 -4.24
CA MET A 168 -3.51 -21.33 -3.47
C MET A 168 -3.06 -20.16 -4.35
N GLY A 169 -2.36 -20.46 -5.43
CA GLY A 169 -1.84 -19.54 -6.42
C GLY A 169 -1.22 -20.30 -7.60
N ASP A 170 -0.26 -19.69 -8.27
CA ASP A 170 0.47 -20.34 -9.37
C ASP A 170 1.40 -21.46 -8.87
N GLN A 171 1.74 -21.45 -7.60
CA GLN A 171 2.55 -22.45 -6.90
C GLN A 171 2.04 -22.66 -5.48
N GLY A 172 2.23 -23.85 -4.93
CA GLY A 172 1.89 -24.16 -3.55
C GLY A 172 0.90 -25.29 -3.37
N PRO A 173 0.39 -25.50 -2.15
CA PRO A 173 -0.55 -26.57 -1.83
C PRO A 173 -1.81 -26.46 -2.67
N CYS A 174 -2.29 -27.62 -3.15
CA CYS A 174 -3.51 -27.72 -3.95
C CYS A 174 -4.15 -29.11 -3.83
N GLY A 175 -5.40 -29.22 -4.29
CA GLY A 175 -6.10 -30.49 -4.31
C GLY A 175 -7.56 -30.39 -4.72
N PRO A 176 -8.24 -31.54 -4.94
CA PRO A 176 -9.65 -31.58 -5.24
C PRO A 176 -10.46 -31.01 -4.06
N CYS A 177 -11.60 -30.43 -4.38
CA CYS A 177 -12.50 -29.93 -3.34
C CYS A 177 -13.95 -30.31 -3.59
N SER A 178 -14.74 -30.19 -2.53
CA SER A 178 -16.16 -30.42 -2.53
C SER A 178 -16.86 -29.18 -1.98
N GLU A 179 -17.71 -28.58 -2.79
CA GLU A 179 -18.47 -27.37 -2.39
C GLU A 179 -19.86 -27.76 -1.92
N ILE A 180 -20.37 -26.99 -0.97
CA ILE A 180 -21.72 -27.13 -0.44
C ILE A 180 -22.50 -25.88 -0.84
N HIS A 181 -23.57 -26.09 -1.63
CA HIS A 181 -24.45 -25.06 -2.16
C HIS A 181 -25.82 -25.13 -1.50
N ILE A 182 -26.44 -23.96 -1.36
CA ILE A 182 -27.79 -23.84 -0.79
C ILE A 182 -28.69 -23.12 -1.78
N ASP A 183 -29.84 -23.72 -2.08
CA ASP A 183 -30.89 -23.15 -2.92
C ASP A 183 -31.94 -22.42 -2.06
N LEU A 184 -31.85 -21.10 -2.04
CA LEU A 184 -32.73 -20.21 -1.27
C LEU A 184 -33.99 -19.77 -2.01
N ARG A 185 -34.18 -20.22 -3.25
CA ARG A 185 -35.34 -19.85 -4.07
C ARG A 185 -36.64 -20.37 -3.47
N SER A 186 -37.77 -19.77 -3.88
CA SER A 186 -39.08 -20.27 -3.55
C SER A 186 -39.36 -21.66 -4.12
N ASP A 187 -40.28 -22.40 -3.53
CA ASP A 187 -40.68 -23.72 -4.03
C ASP A 187 -41.28 -23.67 -5.45
N GLU A 188 -41.92 -22.55 -5.78
CA GLU A 188 -42.45 -22.31 -7.14
C GLU A 188 -41.30 -22.15 -8.18
N GLU A 189 -40.23 -21.49 -7.83
CA GLU A 189 -39.07 -21.32 -8.68
C GLU A 189 -38.27 -22.66 -8.82
N LYS A 190 -38.13 -23.40 -7.70
CA LYS A 190 -37.50 -24.73 -7.70
C LYS A 190 -38.26 -25.74 -8.55
N ALA A 191 -39.60 -25.65 -8.57
CA ALA A 191 -40.42 -26.51 -9.43
C ALA A 191 -40.27 -26.21 -10.93
N LYS A 192 -39.91 -24.96 -11.30
CA LYS A 192 -39.68 -24.59 -12.71
C LYS A 192 -38.32 -25.02 -13.20
N ILE A 193 -37.28 -24.80 -12.40
CA ILE A 193 -35.89 -25.12 -12.71
C ILE A 193 -35.27 -25.78 -11.47
N PRO A 194 -34.87 -27.06 -11.56
CA PRO A 194 -34.19 -27.77 -10.47
C PRO A 194 -32.92 -27.04 -10.04
N GLY A 195 -32.66 -26.95 -8.72
CA GLY A 195 -31.48 -26.29 -8.20
C GLY A 195 -30.15 -26.85 -8.72
N ALA A 196 -30.12 -28.16 -8.98
CA ALA A 196 -28.96 -28.82 -9.60
C ALA A 196 -28.47 -28.16 -10.89
N ASN A 197 -29.39 -27.58 -11.68
CA ASN A 197 -29.07 -26.91 -12.95
C ASN A 197 -28.51 -25.49 -12.77
N LEU A 198 -28.52 -24.96 -11.55
CA LEU A 198 -28.12 -23.60 -11.24
C LEU A 198 -26.87 -23.55 -10.33
N VAL A 199 -26.42 -24.70 -9.83
CA VAL A 199 -25.15 -24.80 -9.10
C VAL A 199 -24.01 -24.41 -10.03
N ASN A 200 -23.11 -23.51 -9.59
CA ASN A 200 -21.98 -22.95 -10.35
C ASN A 200 -22.41 -22.21 -11.65
N GLN A 201 -23.63 -21.60 -11.64
CA GLN A 201 -24.14 -20.80 -12.76
C GLN A 201 -24.38 -19.33 -12.34
N ASP A 202 -23.65 -18.81 -11.36
CA ASP A 202 -23.73 -17.42 -10.84
C ASP A 202 -25.16 -16.98 -10.46
N HIS A 203 -26.01 -17.93 -10.02
CA HIS A 203 -27.38 -17.61 -9.64
C HIS A 203 -27.40 -17.03 -8.21
N PRO A 204 -27.98 -15.80 -7.99
CA PRO A 204 -27.86 -15.08 -6.71
C PRO A 204 -28.53 -15.76 -5.50
N GLN A 205 -29.35 -16.77 -5.72
CA GLN A 205 -30.03 -17.54 -4.68
C GLN A 205 -29.69 -19.04 -4.67
N VAL A 206 -28.78 -19.49 -5.52
CA VAL A 206 -28.19 -20.86 -5.46
C VAL A 206 -26.70 -20.69 -5.26
N ILE A 207 -26.29 -20.57 -3.99
CA ILE A 207 -24.99 -20.05 -3.61
C ILE A 207 -24.12 -21.10 -2.95
N GLU A 208 -22.84 -21.10 -3.27
CA GLU A 208 -21.81 -21.79 -2.51
C GLU A 208 -21.67 -21.14 -1.12
N VAL A 209 -21.75 -21.94 -0.05
CA VAL A 209 -21.55 -21.48 1.33
C VAL A 209 -20.30 -22.03 1.96
N TRP A 210 -19.84 -23.21 1.56
CA TRP A 210 -18.69 -23.89 2.16
C TRP A 210 -17.90 -24.67 1.11
N ASN A 211 -16.58 -24.50 1.09
CA ASN A 211 -15.67 -25.30 0.30
C ASN A 211 -14.80 -26.20 1.19
N LEU A 212 -14.82 -27.52 0.96
CA LEU A 212 -14.01 -28.50 1.65
C LEU A 212 -12.87 -28.91 0.73
N VAL A 213 -11.67 -28.40 0.97
CA VAL A 213 -10.49 -28.65 0.14
C VAL A 213 -9.67 -29.78 0.72
N PHE A 214 -9.33 -30.75 -0.09
CA PHE A 214 -8.55 -31.92 0.24
C PHE A 214 -7.15 -31.79 -0.35
N ILE A 215 -6.25 -31.19 0.44
CA ILE A 215 -4.89 -30.90 0.00
C ILE A 215 -4.07 -32.20 -0.08
N GLU A 216 -3.75 -32.59 -1.30
CA GLU A 216 -3.01 -33.80 -1.63
C GLU A 216 -1.73 -33.51 -2.44
N PHE A 217 -1.63 -32.32 -3.05
CA PHE A 217 -0.56 -31.99 -3.98
C PHE A 217 0.09 -30.64 -3.66
N ASN A 218 1.30 -30.48 -4.18
CA ASN A 218 2.02 -29.21 -4.25
C ASN A 218 2.23 -28.86 -5.75
N ARG A 219 1.76 -27.71 -6.22
CA ARG A 219 2.01 -27.18 -7.56
C ARG A 219 3.40 -26.55 -7.61
N LYS A 220 4.28 -27.10 -8.45
CA LYS A 220 5.65 -26.61 -8.65
C LYS A 220 5.71 -25.44 -9.66
N ALA A 221 6.87 -24.78 -9.71
CA ALA A 221 7.14 -23.67 -10.63
C ALA A 221 7.03 -24.04 -12.12
N ASP A 222 7.30 -25.30 -12.47
CA ASP A 222 7.16 -25.85 -13.83
C ASP A 222 5.72 -26.26 -14.19
N GLY A 223 4.77 -26.05 -13.27
CA GLY A 223 3.37 -26.40 -13.39
C GLY A 223 3.05 -27.87 -13.07
N SER A 224 4.03 -28.72 -12.75
CA SER A 224 3.80 -30.11 -12.36
C SER A 224 3.19 -30.23 -10.96
N LEU A 225 2.52 -31.35 -10.70
CA LEU A 225 1.95 -31.69 -9.39
C LEU A 225 2.84 -32.73 -8.71
N GLU A 226 3.25 -32.43 -7.49
CA GLU A 226 3.94 -33.36 -6.59
C GLU A 226 2.99 -33.78 -5.48
N THR A 227 2.88 -35.10 -5.22
CA THR A 227 2.06 -35.61 -4.13
C THR A 227 2.70 -35.28 -2.79
N LEU A 228 1.95 -34.68 -1.86
CA LEU A 228 2.42 -34.39 -0.52
C LEU A 228 2.61 -35.66 0.30
N PRO A 229 3.57 -35.68 1.24
CA PRO A 229 3.84 -36.84 2.12
C PRO A 229 2.64 -37.19 3.01
N GLN A 230 1.81 -36.20 3.36
CA GLN A 230 0.61 -36.33 4.16
C GLN A 230 -0.56 -35.65 3.46
N LYS A 231 -1.76 -36.15 3.74
CA LYS A 231 -3.01 -35.57 3.26
C LYS A 231 -3.53 -34.59 4.32
N HIS A 232 -4.03 -33.45 3.87
CA HIS A 232 -4.49 -32.39 4.76
C HIS A 232 -5.91 -31.96 4.38
N VAL A 233 -6.60 -31.37 5.35
CA VAL A 233 -7.90 -30.73 5.11
C VAL A 233 -7.74 -29.22 5.30
N ASP A 234 -8.24 -28.46 4.33
CA ASP A 234 -8.45 -27.04 4.40
C ASP A 234 -9.93 -26.78 4.10
N THR A 235 -10.64 -26.08 4.97
CA THR A 235 -12.02 -25.70 4.66
C THR A 235 -12.23 -24.21 4.80
N GLY A 236 -13.10 -23.67 3.95
CA GLY A 236 -13.46 -22.27 3.98
C GLY A 236 -14.95 -22.07 3.80
N MET A 237 -15.64 -21.64 4.88
CA MET A 237 -17.06 -21.28 4.83
C MET A 237 -17.24 -19.78 4.87
N GLY A 238 -17.96 -19.24 3.88
CA GLY A 238 -18.27 -17.82 3.81
C GLY A 238 -19.24 -17.41 4.94
N PHE A 239 -18.72 -16.70 5.92
CA PHE A 239 -19.51 -16.32 7.11
C PHE A 239 -20.72 -15.46 6.76
N GLU A 240 -20.55 -14.45 5.91
CA GLU A 240 -21.63 -13.54 5.50
C GLU A 240 -22.71 -14.30 4.72
N ARG A 241 -22.31 -15.24 3.82
CA ARG A 241 -23.24 -16.11 3.08
C ARG A 241 -24.00 -17.04 4.01
N LEU A 242 -23.32 -17.64 4.98
CA LEU A 242 -23.98 -18.46 5.99
C LEU A 242 -24.98 -17.66 6.84
N CYS A 243 -24.62 -16.43 7.25
CA CYS A 243 -25.53 -15.55 7.96
C CYS A 243 -26.76 -15.20 7.12
N MET A 244 -26.61 -14.99 5.82
CA MET A 244 -27.72 -14.73 4.90
C MET A 244 -28.69 -15.92 4.86
N VAL A 245 -28.17 -17.13 4.76
CA VAL A 245 -28.97 -18.38 4.81
C VAL A 245 -29.74 -18.50 6.13
N LEU A 246 -29.03 -18.40 7.26
CA LEU A 246 -29.61 -18.61 8.60
C LEU A 246 -30.56 -17.51 9.07
N GLN A 247 -30.49 -16.34 8.42
CA GLN A 247 -31.43 -15.24 8.68
C GLN A 247 -32.57 -15.16 7.66
N GLY A 248 -32.63 -16.10 6.69
CA GLY A 248 -33.64 -16.13 5.65
C GLY A 248 -33.66 -14.87 4.79
N LYS A 249 -32.47 -14.38 4.42
CA LYS A 249 -32.27 -13.20 3.59
C LYS A 249 -31.86 -13.59 2.18
N THR A 250 -32.03 -12.69 1.23
CA THR A 250 -31.62 -12.84 -0.18
C THR A 250 -30.41 -12.00 -0.54
N SER A 251 -29.89 -11.24 0.44
CA SER A 251 -28.68 -10.43 0.33
C SER A 251 -27.90 -10.44 1.63
N ASN A 252 -26.57 -10.55 1.55
CA ASN A 252 -25.69 -10.40 2.70
C ASN A 252 -25.89 -9.05 3.39
N TYR A 253 -26.18 -7.99 2.61
CA TYR A 253 -26.39 -6.63 3.10
C TYR A 253 -27.65 -6.48 3.97
N ASP A 254 -28.59 -7.41 3.89
CA ASP A 254 -29.83 -7.42 4.69
C ASP A 254 -29.68 -8.17 6.02
N THR A 255 -28.49 -8.72 6.28
CA THR A 255 -28.16 -9.41 7.53
C THR A 255 -27.75 -8.44 8.64
N ASP A 256 -27.68 -8.93 9.86
CA ASP A 256 -27.18 -8.17 11.02
C ASP A 256 -25.67 -7.88 10.94
N VAL A 257 -24.95 -8.43 9.98
CA VAL A 257 -23.56 -8.10 9.68
C VAL A 257 -23.45 -6.70 9.09
N PHE A 258 -24.40 -6.28 8.24
CA PHE A 258 -24.35 -5.01 7.52
C PHE A 258 -25.41 -4.00 7.97
N THR A 259 -26.59 -4.46 8.41
CA THR A 259 -27.72 -3.56 8.71
C THR A 259 -27.43 -2.48 9.76
N PRO A 260 -26.60 -2.69 10.82
CA PRO A 260 -26.26 -1.59 11.73
C PRO A 260 -25.47 -0.48 11.04
N LEU A 261 -24.54 -0.85 10.14
CA LEU A 261 -23.73 0.10 9.39
C LEU A 261 -24.57 0.83 8.34
N ILE A 262 -25.44 0.11 7.62
CA ILE A 262 -26.38 0.68 6.65
C ILE A 262 -27.28 1.73 7.32
N LYS A 263 -27.84 1.43 8.49
CA LYS A 263 -28.68 2.37 9.25
C LYS A 263 -27.91 3.63 9.68
N GLU A 264 -26.66 3.49 10.05
CA GLU A 264 -25.83 4.65 10.40
C GLU A 264 -25.54 5.50 9.16
N ILE A 265 -25.26 4.87 8.00
CA ILE A 265 -25.09 5.58 6.72
C ILE A 265 -26.38 6.34 6.37
N GLU A 266 -27.55 5.70 6.46
CA GLU A 266 -28.85 6.36 6.24
C GLU A 266 -29.00 7.60 7.12
N THR A 267 -28.66 7.49 8.40
CA THR A 267 -28.75 8.58 9.38
C THR A 267 -27.82 9.74 9.02
N LEU A 268 -26.55 9.46 8.73
CA LEU A 268 -25.53 10.48 8.42
C LEU A 268 -25.76 11.17 7.07
N THR A 269 -26.32 10.46 6.10
CA THR A 269 -26.48 10.97 4.74
C THR A 269 -27.90 11.44 4.41
N ALA A 270 -28.87 11.23 5.31
CA ALA A 270 -30.30 11.44 5.09
C ALA A 270 -30.82 10.67 3.86
N SER A 271 -30.20 9.56 3.50
CA SER A 271 -30.59 8.67 2.39
C SER A 271 -31.36 7.48 2.95
N LYS A 272 -32.08 6.73 2.10
CA LYS A 272 -32.81 5.55 2.54
C LYS A 272 -32.49 4.35 1.66
N TYR A 273 -32.05 3.26 2.28
CA TYR A 273 -31.77 1.98 1.63
C TYR A 273 -33.06 1.29 1.19
N GLY A 274 -33.05 0.63 0.03
CA GLY A 274 -34.21 -0.06 -0.54
C GLY A 274 -35.14 0.83 -1.33
N THR A 275 -34.73 2.06 -1.69
CA THR A 275 -35.60 3.01 -2.42
C THR A 275 -35.16 3.29 -3.85
N GLU A 276 -33.83 3.30 -4.11
CA GLU A 276 -33.26 3.63 -5.41
C GLU A 276 -31.95 2.85 -5.63
N LEU A 277 -31.81 2.27 -6.81
CA LEU A 277 -30.70 1.37 -7.14
C LEU A 277 -29.31 1.98 -6.90
N ASN A 278 -29.08 3.24 -7.32
CA ASN A 278 -27.78 3.88 -7.16
C ASN A 278 -27.47 4.26 -5.71
N THR A 279 -28.51 4.68 -4.97
CA THR A 279 -28.41 4.93 -3.53
C THR A 279 -28.09 3.64 -2.79
N ASP A 280 -28.78 2.54 -3.12
CA ASP A 280 -28.54 1.23 -2.51
C ASP A 280 -27.11 0.73 -2.79
N ARG A 281 -26.65 0.84 -4.04
CA ARG A 281 -25.28 0.52 -4.43
C ARG A 281 -24.27 1.35 -3.64
N ALA A 282 -24.49 2.65 -3.52
CA ALA A 282 -23.58 3.52 -2.77
C ALA A 282 -23.48 3.13 -1.30
N ILE A 283 -24.62 2.86 -0.65
CA ILE A 283 -24.67 2.43 0.74
C ILE A 283 -23.95 1.08 0.92
N ARG A 284 -24.18 0.11 0.03
CA ARG A 284 -23.50 -1.20 0.05
C ARG A 284 -21.97 -1.06 -0.10
N VAL A 285 -21.53 -0.28 -1.10
CA VAL A 285 -20.10 -0.03 -1.35
C VAL A 285 -19.44 0.63 -0.16
N ILE A 286 -20.05 1.63 0.45
CA ILE A 286 -19.49 2.31 1.62
C ILE A 286 -19.42 1.36 2.82
N ALA A 287 -20.45 0.58 3.07
CA ALA A 287 -20.50 -0.38 4.18
C ALA A 287 -19.43 -1.49 4.03
N ASP A 288 -19.28 -2.05 2.83
CA ASP A 288 -18.27 -3.06 2.52
C ASP A 288 -16.86 -2.50 2.63
N HIS A 289 -16.59 -1.40 1.93
CA HIS A 289 -15.26 -0.82 1.82
C HIS A 289 -14.74 -0.28 3.16
N LEU A 290 -15.62 0.25 4.01
CA LEU A 290 -15.22 0.65 5.35
C LEU A 290 -14.75 -0.54 6.19
N ARG A 291 -15.42 -1.69 6.10
CA ARG A 291 -14.98 -2.92 6.80
C ARG A 291 -13.53 -3.25 6.40
N THR A 292 -13.27 -3.25 5.10
CA THR A 292 -11.92 -3.52 4.56
C THR A 292 -10.89 -2.52 5.04
N VAL A 293 -11.17 -1.22 4.88
CA VAL A 293 -10.22 -0.15 5.19
C VAL A 293 -9.93 -0.09 6.68
N TYR A 294 -10.97 -0.20 7.51
CA TYR A 294 -10.81 -0.17 8.96
C TYR A 294 -9.94 -1.31 9.47
N LEU A 295 -10.23 -2.55 9.04
CA LEU A 295 -9.47 -3.72 9.44
C LEU A 295 -8.02 -3.69 8.92
N ALA A 296 -7.82 -3.25 7.68
CA ALA A 296 -6.47 -3.12 7.12
C ALA A 296 -5.62 -2.09 7.88
N ILE A 297 -6.21 -0.92 8.22
CA ILE A 297 -5.51 0.09 9.03
C ILE A 297 -5.22 -0.45 10.42
N ALA A 298 -6.17 -1.16 11.02
CA ALA A 298 -5.99 -1.78 12.32
C ALA A 298 -4.89 -2.86 12.32
N ASP A 299 -4.76 -3.62 11.24
CA ASP A 299 -3.64 -4.57 11.02
C ASP A 299 -2.30 -3.86 10.65
N GLY A 300 -2.27 -2.52 10.69
CA GLY A 300 -1.07 -1.71 10.46
C GLY A 300 -0.83 -1.32 8.99
N GLN A 301 -1.73 -1.65 8.06
CA GLN A 301 -1.62 -1.25 6.66
C GLN A 301 -2.32 0.08 6.39
N LEU A 302 -1.53 1.11 6.19
CA LEU A 302 -2.04 2.44 5.89
C LEU A 302 -2.27 2.65 4.40
N PRO A 303 -3.23 3.50 4.01
CA PRO A 303 -3.35 3.97 2.64
C PRO A 303 -2.05 4.63 2.16
N SER A 304 -1.53 4.21 0.99
CA SER A 304 -0.29 4.75 0.42
C SER A 304 -0.34 4.80 -1.11
N ASN A 305 0.77 5.20 -1.77
CA ASN A 305 0.86 5.27 -3.23
C ASN A 305 1.41 3.98 -3.87
N THR A 306 1.80 2.98 -3.08
CA THR A 306 2.45 1.75 -3.57
C THR A 306 2.00 0.52 -2.80
N GLY A 307 2.15 -0.66 -3.39
CA GLY A 307 1.93 -1.94 -2.74
C GLY A 307 0.51 -2.11 -2.16
N ALA A 308 0.40 -2.82 -1.05
CA ALA A 308 -0.86 -3.06 -0.36
C ALA A 308 -1.60 -1.77 0.03
N GLY A 309 -0.85 -0.75 0.48
CA GLY A 309 -1.45 0.53 0.87
C GLY A 309 -2.11 1.28 -0.30
N TYR A 310 -1.63 1.11 -1.53
CA TYR A 310 -2.29 1.63 -2.73
C TYR A 310 -3.67 0.99 -2.94
N VAL A 311 -3.76 -0.31 -2.75
CA VAL A 311 -5.03 -1.03 -2.89
C VAL A 311 -6.04 -0.55 -1.82
N ILE A 312 -5.60 -0.40 -0.57
CA ILE A 312 -6.45 0.11 0.52
C ILE A 312 -6.89 1.56 0.23
N ARG A 313 -6.00 2.41 -0.25
CA ARG A 313 -6.34 3.78 -0.67
C ARG A 313 -7.36 3.80 -1.80
N ARG A 314 -7.22 2.94 -2.78
CA ARG A 314 -8.15 2.78 -3.91
C ARG A 314 -9.55 2.40 -3.44
N ILE A 315 -9.66 1.45 -2.52
CA ILE A 315 -10.94 1.02 -1.94
C ILE A 315 -11.59 2.18 -1.18
N LEU A 316 -10.84 2.89 -0.34
CA LEU A 316 -11.37 4.04 0.38
C LEU A 316 -11.86 5.16 -0.57
N ARG A 317 -11.09 5.49 -1.59
CA ARG A 317 -11.48 6.50 -2.60
C ARG A 317 -12.71 6.10 -3.39
N ARG A 318 -12.90 4.82 -3.66
CA ARG A 318 -14.14 4.30 -4.27
C ARG A 318 -15.32 4.57 -3.36
N ALA A 319 -15.26 4.29 -2.08
CA ALA A 319 -16.32 4.59 -1.11
C ALA A 319 -16.61 6.10 -1.03
N ILE A 320 -15.58 6.95 -0.95
CA ILE A 320 -15.72 8.40 -0.91
C ILE A 320 -16.45 8.92 -2.17
N ARG A 321 -16.06 8.44 -3.34
CA ARG A 321 -16.71 8.82 -4.60
C ARG A 321 -18.18 8.44 -4.63
N TYR A 322 -18.55 7.25 -4.15
CA TYR A 322 -19.94 6.83 -4.09
C TYR A 322 -20.75 7.72 -3.15
N GLY A 323 -20.20 8.07 -1.98
CA GLY A 323 -20.80 9.04 -1.06
C GLY A 323 -20.99 10.41 -1.68
N PHE A 324 -19.97 10.93 -2.36
CA PHE A 324 -20.02 12.22 -3.04
C PHE A 324 -21.04 12.25 -4.18
N THR A 325 -21.03 11.23 -5.04
CA THR A 325 -21.81 11.23 -6.28
C THR A 325 -23.29 10.88 -6.06
N PHE A 326 -23.57 9.88 -5.21
CA PHE A 326 -24.92 9.32 -5.09
C PHE A 326 -25.62 9.66 -3.78
N LEU A 327 -24.87 10.00 -2.72
CA LEU A 327 -25.43 10.40 -1.43
C LEU A 327 -25.23 11.89 -1.13
N ASN A 328 -24.71 12.66 -2.10
CA ASN A 328 -24.47 14.10 -2.02
C ASN A 328 -23.60 14.53 -0.81
N GLN A 329 -22.68 13.68 -0.38
CA GLN A 329 -21.80 13.99 0.75
C GLN A 329 -20.56 14.75 0.27
N LYS A 330 -20.48 16.04 0.58
CA LYS A 330 -19.41 16.96 0.19
C LYS A 330 -18.33 17.12 1.27
N GLU A 331 -18.68 16.75 2.50
CA GLU A 331 -17.79 16.79 3.66
C GLU A 331 -17.45 15.36 4.11
N PRO A 332 -16.31 15.16 4.80
CA PRO A 332 -15.91 13.86 5.32
C PRO A 332 -16.92 13.30 6.31
N PHE A 333 -17.42 12.09 6.09
CA PHE A 333 -18.41 11.43 6.95
C PHE A 333 -18.12 9.96 7.25
N ILE A 334 -17.36 9.26 6.39
CA ILE A 334 -17.11 7.81 6.49
C ILE A 334 -16.43 7.47 7.83
N HIS A 335 -15.56 8.34 8.33
CA HIS A 335 -14.87 8.14 9.60
C HIS A 335 -15.80 8.04 10.82
N HIS A 336 -17.01 8.63 10.78
CA HIS A 336 -18.00 8.50 11.85
C HIS A 336 -18.55 7.08 11.99
N LEU A 337 -18.56 6.32 10.89
CA LEU A 337 -19.03 4.93 10.87
C LEU A 337 -18.10 3.96 11.59
N VAL A 338 -16.84 4.35 11.86
CA VAL A 338 -15.84 3.51 12.53
C VAL A 338 -16.30 3.08 13.91
N GLU A 339 -16.99 3.94 14.67
CA GLU A 339 -17.49 3.59 16.00
C GLU A 339 -18.52 2.44 15.94
N THR A 340 -19.49 2.54 15.02
CA THR A 340 -20.51 1.50 14.83
C THR A 340 -19.86 0.18 14.43
N LEU A 341 -18.93 0.21 13.50
CA LEU A 341 -18.22 -0.99 13.03
C LEU A 341 -17.33 -1.59 14.13
N ASN A 342 -16.61 -0.77 14.89
CA ASN A 342 -15.80 -1.24 16.02
C ASN A 342 -16.65 -1.98 17.06
N ASN A 343 -17.81 -1.43 17.41
CA ASN A 343 -18.71 -2.07 18.38
C ASN A 343 -19.24 -3.42 17.91
N GLN A 344 -19.35 -3.66 16.61
CA GLN A 344 -19.71 -4.97 16.05
C GLN A 344 -18.55 -5.96 16.07
N LEU A 345 -17.32 -5.50 15.75
CA LEU A 345 -16.18 -6.38 15.49
C LEU A 345 -15.25 -6.60 16.69
N LYS A 346 -15.17 -5.68 17.66
CA LYS A 346 -14.29 -5.80 18.83
C LYS A 346 -14.53 -7.04 19.71
N PRO A 347 -15.75 -7.65 19.79
CA PRO A 347 -15.91 -8.89 20.52
C PRO A 347 -15.20 -10.09 19.86
N ILE A 348 -14.86 -9.98 18.57
CA ILE A 348 -14.24 -11.02 17.74
C ILE A 348 -12.76 -10.70 17.54
N PHE A 349 -12.45 -9.44 17.26
CA PHE A 349 -11.13 -8.90 17.00
C PHE A 349 -10.82 -7.78 18.01
N PRO A 350 -10.46 -8.13 19.28
CA PRO A 350 -10.32 -7.14 20.35
C PRO A 350 -9.22 -6.11 20.14
N GLU A 351 -8.25 -6.42 19.28
CA GLU A 351 -7.20 -5.50 18.86
C GLU A 351 -7.72 -4.22 18.21
N LEU A 352 -8.90 -4.26 17.60
CA LEU A 352 -9.53 -3.13 16.90
C LEU A 352 -9.81 -1.94 17.82
N ASP A 353 -10.22 -2.20 19.06
CA ASP A 353 -10.62 -1.14 20.00
C ASP A 353 -9.48 -0.17 20.29
N LYS A 354 -8.24 -0.69 20.34
CA LYS A 354 -7.02 0.13 20.53
C LYS A 354 -6.70 1.01 19.31
N GLN A 355 -7.10 0.59 18.12
CA GLN A 355 -6.78 1.26 16.86
C GLN A 355 -7.91 2.14 16.33
N LYS A 356 -9.07 2.14 16.98
CA LYS A 356 -10.27 2.85 16.55
C LYS A 356 -10.02 4.32 16.23
N SER A 357 -9.42 5.07 17.15
CA SER A 357 -9.18 6.51 16.97
C SER A 357 -8.21 6.81 15.84
N ILE A 358 -7.16 6.01 15.70
CA ILE A 358 -6.17 6.16 14.63
C ILE A 358 -6.83 5.88 13.29
N SER A 359 -7.58 4.78 13.18
CA SER A 359 -8.27 4.40 11.95
C SER A 359 -9.28 5.46 11.51
N ALA A 360 -10.09 5.99 12.44
CA ALA A 360 -11.02 7.06 12.15
C ALA A 360 -10.33 8.33 11.65
N ASN A 361 -9.21 8.72 12.25
CA ASN A 361 -8.43 9.90 11.83
C ASN A 361 -7.78 9.69 10.45
N VAL A 362 -7.19 8.53 10.18
CA VAL A 362 -6.60 8.21 8.87
C VAL A 362 -7.67 8.26 7.78
N ILE A 363 -8.84 7.66 8.02
CA ILE A 363 -9.97 7.70 7.08
C ILE A 363 -10.41 9.14 6.84
N ARG A 364 -10.61 9.94 7.89
CA ARG A 364 -11.02 11.35 7.79
C ARG A 364 -10.05 12.17 6.94
N GLU A 365 -8.75 12.02 7.16
CA GLU A 365 -7.74 12.80 6.44
C GLU A 365 -7.61 12.39 4.97
N GLU A 366 -7.66 11.08 4.65
CA GLU A 366 -7.70 10.63 3.25
C GLU A 366 -8.98 11.10 2.56
N GLU A 367 -10.12 11.06 3.25
CA GLU A 367 -11.40 11.56 2.75
C GLU A 367 -11.33 13.09 2.49
N THR A 368 -10.86 13.87 3.46
CA THR A 368 -10.66 15.32 3.34
C THR A 368 -9.72 15.67 2.19
N SER A 369 -8.61 14.94 2.07
CA SER A 369 -7.63 15.18 1.01
C SER A 369 -8.19 14.86 -0.37
N PHE A 370 -8.92 13.77 -0.51
CA PHE A 370 -9.46 13.36 -1.80
C PHE A 370 -10.66 14.22 -2.22
N LEU A 371 -11.56 14.60 -1.31
CA LEU A 371 -12.68 15.49 -1.61
C LEU A 371 -12.24 16.83 -2.19
N LYS A 372 -11.08 17.38 -1.77
CA LYS A 372 -10.51 18.62 -2.34
C LYS A 372 -10.21 18.53 -3.84
N THR A 373 -9.84 17.35 -4.33
CA THR A 373 -9.46 17.13 -5.73
C THR A 373 -10.56 16.43 -6.54
N LEU A 374 -11.50 15.79 -5.87
CA LEU A 374 -12.54 14.96 -6.47
C LEU A 374 -13.45 15.79 -7.39
N ASP A 375 -13.93 16.93 -6.94
CA ASP A 375 -14.82 17.79 -7.71
C ASP A 375 -14.16 18.32 -8.99
N GLN A 376 -12.90 18.74 -8.88
CA GLN A 376 -12.11 19.20 -10.03
C GLN A 376 -11.80 18.06 -11.00
N GLY A 377 -11.46 16.87 -10.46
CA GLY A 377 -11.20 15.67 -11.26
C GLY A 377 -12.46 15.20 -12.02
N LEU A 378 -13.63 15.21 -11.39
CA LEU A 378 -14.90 14.91 -12.04
C LEU A 378 -15.23 15.92 -13.14
N THR A 379 -15.04 17.21 -12.88
CA THR A 379 -15.23 18.28 -13.88
C THR A 379 -14.29 18.11 -15.09
N LEU A 380 -13.03 17.76 -14.84
CA LEU A 380 -12.08 17.48 -15.92
C LEU A 380 -12.51 16.25 -16.72
N LEU A 381 -12.90 15.16 -16.03
CA LEU A 381 -13.39 13.94 -16.69
C LEU A 381 -14.63 14.22 -17.54
N ASP A 382 -15.58 15.01 -17.04
CA ASP A 382 -16.76 15.44 -17.80
C ASP A 382 -16.39 16.20 -19.08
N THR A 383 -15.42 17.09 -18.98
CA THR A 383 -14.88 17.83 -20.14
C THR A 383 -14.21 16.90 -21.15
N VAL A 384 -13.43 15.93 -20.68
CA VAL A 384 -12.77 14.91 -21.50
C VAL A 384 -13.79 14.02 -22.19
N LEU A 385 -14.80 13.54 -21.49
CA LEU A 385 -15.88 12.72 -22.05
C LEU A 385 -16.64 13.49 -23.13
N ALA A 386 -17.01 14.74 -22.86
CA ALA A 386 -17.74 15.58 -23.82
C ALA A 386 -16.94 15.87 -25.10
N SER A 387 -15.60 15.91 -25.01
CA SER A 387 -14.70 16.18 -26.14
C SER A 387 -14.24 14.93 -26.90
N SER A 388 -14.48 13.74 -26.35
CA SER A 388 -14.04 12.45 -26.94
C SER A 388 -14.97 12.04 -28.08
N LYS A 389 -14.47 12.07 -29.33
CA LYS A 389 -15.24 11.74 -30.52
C LYS A 389 -15.56 10.24 -30.64
N ASP A 390 -14.67 9.37 -30.14
CA ASP A 390 -14.76 7.92 -30.30
C ASP A 390 -15.27 7.19 -29.07
N LYS A 391 -15.83 7.91 -28.09
CA LYS A 391 -16.25 7.39 -26.79
C LYS A 391 -15.12 6.66 -26.01
N ILE A 392 -13.87 7.07 -26.25
CA ILE A 392 -12.70 6.52 -25.57
C ILE A 392 -11.97 7.67 -24.85
N VAL A 393 -11.75 7.52 -23.56
CA VAL A 393 -10.86 8.39 -22.77
C VAL A 393 -9.41 7.97 -23.07
N SER A 394 -8.60 8.88 -23.60
CA SER A 394 -7.21 8.57 -23.93
C SER A 394 -6.39 8.24 -22.67
N GLY A 395 -5.44 7.31 -22.79
CA GLY A 395 -4.56 6.90 -21.70
C GLY A 395 -3.77 8.06 -21.08
N SER A 396 -3.42 9.08 -21.85
CA SER A 396 -2.76 10.29 -21.33
C SER A 396 -3.67 11.13 -20.44
N LYS A 397 -4.96 11.22 -20.75
CA LYS A 397 -5.94 11.93 -19.90
C LYS A 397 -6.31 11.13 -18.65
N ALA A 398 -6.42 9.81 -18.78
CA ALA A 398 -6.58 8.94 -17.63
C ALA A 398 -5.38 9.03 -16.67
N PHE A 399 -4.16 9.14 -17.23
CA PHE A 399 -2.94 9.34 -16.45
C PHE A 399 -2.90 10.72 -15.76
N GLU A 400 -3.33 11.79 -16.42
CA GLU A 400 -3.46 13.13 -15.82
C GLU A 400 -4.43 13.13 -14.63
N LEU A 401 -5.56 12.44 -14.75
CA LEU A 401 -6.52 12.24 -13.66
C LEU A 401 -5.90 11.46 -12.48
N TYR A 402 -5.11 10.45 -12.78
CA TYR A 402 -4.40 9.67 -11.78
C TYR A 402 -3.31 10.47 -11.05
N ASP A 403 -2.40 11.10 -11.82
CA ASP A 403 -1.19 11.73 -11.28
C ASP A 403 -1.50 13.05 -10.57
N THR A 404 -2.40 13.88 -11.13
CA THR A 404 -2.70 15.22 -10.63
C THR A 404 -3.88 15.24 -9.64
N PHE A 405 -4.93 14.50 -9.91
CA PHE A 405 -6.17 14.54 -9.12
C PHE A 405 -6.34 13.30 -8.23
N GLY A 406 -5.42 12.34 -8.33
CA GLY A 406 -5.45 11.13 -7.53
C GLY A 406 -6.62 10.19 -7.83
N PHE A 407 -7.14 10.21 -9.06
CA PHE A 407 -8.15 9.26 -9.53
C PHE A 407 -7.46 7.94 -9.90
N PRO A 408 -7.74 6.84 -9.21
CA PRO A 408 -7.29 5.53 -9.66
C PRO A 408 -7.85 5.22 -11.06
N LEU A 409 -7.10 4.46 -11.87
CA LEU A 409 -7.51 4.13 -13.24
C LEU A 409 -8.86 3.42 -13.29
N ASP A 410 -9.07 2.45 -12.39
CA ASP A 410 -10.32 1.71 -12.27
C ASP A 410 -11.51 2.61 -11.90
N LEU A 411 -11.29 3.64 -11.08
CA LEU A 411 -12.29 4.65 -10.78
C LEU A 411 -12.62 5.46 -12.03
N THR A 412 -11.61 5.88 -12.79
CA THR A 412 -11.79 6.58 -14.07
C THR A 412 -12.54 5.69 -15.07
N ALA A 413 -12.14 4.40 -15.18
CA ALA A 413 -12.78 3.43 -16.07
C ALA A 413 -14.23 3.14 -15.66
N LEU A 414 -14.50 3.01 -14.37
CA LEU A 414 -15.86 2.83 -13.84
C LEU A 414 -16.77 4.00 -14.21
N ILE A 415 -16.32 5.24 -13.97
CA ILE A 415 -17.11 6.45 -14.28
C ILE A 415 -17.32 6.58 -15.80
N ALA A 416 -16.31 6.28 -16.60
CA ALA A 416 -16.40 6.28 -18.04
C ALA A 416 -17.45 5.25 -18.53
N ARG A 417 -17.40 4.01 -18.05
CA ARG A 417 -18.38 2.94 -18.37
C ARG A 417 -19.80 3.30 -17.97
N GLU A 418 -20.01 3.88 -16.80
CA GLU A 418 -21.33 4.35 -16.35
C GLU A 418 -21.95 5.38 -17.31
N ARG A 419 -21.12 6.07 -18.10
CA ARG A 419 -21.54 7.07 -19.10
C ARG A 419 -21.43 6.58 -20.55
N GLY A 420 -21.16 5.29 -20.76
CA GLY A 420 -21.07 4.66 -22.08
C GLY A 420 -19.75 4.97 -22.83
N TYR A 421 -18.67 5.21 -22.10
CA TYR A 421 -17.31 5.41 -22.61
C TYR A 421 -16.39 4.29 -22.15
N GLU A 422 -15.29 4.08 -22.89
CA GLU A 422 -14.18 3.20 -22.53
C GLU A 422 -12.93 4.02 -22.18
N VAL A 423 -11.94 3.40 -21.56
CA VAL A 423 -10.63 4.01 -21.26
C VAL A 423 -9.54 3.26 -22.00
N ASP A 424 -8.62 3.97 -22.60
CA ASP A 424 -7.40 3.42 -23.19
C ASP A 424 -6.41 3.02 -22.09
N GLU A 425 -6.63 1.84 -21.51
CA GLU A 425 -5.79 1.30 -20.44
C GLU A 425 -4.35 1.05 -20.91
N LYS A 426 -4.14 0.61 -22.15
CA LYS A 426 -2.81 0.42 -22.72
C LYS A 426 -2.02 1.72 -22.83
N GLY A 427 -2.69 2.79 -23.25
CA GLY A 427 -2.09 4.12 -23.27
C GLY A 427 -1.78 4.65 -21.87
N PHE A 428 -2.63 4.36 -20.89
CA PHE A 428 -2.37 4.68 -19.49
C PHE A 428 -1.15 3.91 -18.97
N ASP A 429 -1.09 2.60 -19.20
CA ASP A 429 0.03 1.75 -18.79
C ASP A 429 1.35 2.20 -19.41
N ALA A 430 1.32 2.64 -20.64
CA ALA A 430 2.49 3.22 -21.31
C ALA A 430 2.97 4.52 -20.62
N GLN A 431 2.08 5.38 -20.13
CA GLN A 431 2.44 6.56 -19.35
C GLN A 431 2.94 6.17 -17.95
N MET A 432 2.27 5.21 -17.30
CA MET A 432 2.70 4.65 -16.03
C MET A 432 4.07 3.97 -16.14
N ALA A 433 4.33 3.23 -17.22
CA ALA A 433 5.63 2.62 -17.48
C ALA A 433 6.72 3.69 -17.61
N LYS A 434 6.47 4.78 -18.35
CA LYS A 434 7.39 5.93 -18.46
C LYS A 434 7.65 6.61 -17.12
N GLN A 435 6.64 6.71 -16.25
CA GLN A 435 6.80 7.23 -14.89
C GLN A 435 7.55 6.20 -14.02
N LYS A 436 7.19 4.91 -14.13
CA LYS A 436 7.83 3.79 -13.40
C LYS A 436 9.26 3.54 -13.87
N GLU A 437 9.59 3.70 -15.15
CA GLU A 437 10.98 3.66 -15.63
C GLU A 437 11.82 4.77 -15.02
N ARG A 438 11.22 5.92 -14.72
CA ARG A 438 11.86 6.96 -13.92
C ARG A 438 11.99 6.60 -12.44
N SER A 439 11.10 5.74 -11.91
CA SER A 439 11.02 5.37 -10.49
C SER A 439 11.37 3.91 -10.19
N ARG A 440 11.37 3.00 -11.18
CA ARG A 440 11.55 1.55 -11.01
C ARG A 440 12.34 0.94 -12.15
N ALA A 441 13.51 0.47 -11.84
CA ALA A 441 14.01 -0.79 -12.35
C ALA A 441 13.71 -1.86 -11.28
N ALA A 442 12.51 -2.40 -11.17
CA ALA A 442 12.19 -3.43 -10.18
C ALA A 442 11.30 -4.54 -10.75
N ALA A 443 11.86 -5.69 -10.81
CA ALA A 443 11.48 -6.97 -10.21
C ALA A 443 10.25 -7.69 -10.76
N VAL A 444 10.47 -8.51 -11.76
CA VAL A 444 9.86 -9.86 -11.84
C VAL A 444 11.02 -10.83 -11.77
N SER A 445 11.11 -11.64 -10.71
CA SER A 445 12.12 -12.68 -10.54
C SER A 445 11.49 -14.02 -10.91
N ALA A 446 12.10 -14.76 -11.83
CA ALA A 446 11.84 -16.18 -12.02
C ALA A 446 12.72 -16.94 -11.02
N THR A 447 12.14 -17.84 -10.24
CA THR A 447 12.83 -18.59 -9.18
C THR A 447 12.77 -20.08 -9.52
N ASP A 448 13.91 -20.75 -9.52
CA ASP A 448 14.00 -22.20 -9.69
C ASP A 448 13.59 -22.94 -8.40
N ASP A 449 13.37 -24.24 -8.51
CA ASP A 449 13.09 -25.10 -7.34
C ASP A 449 14.35 -25.30 -6.47
N TRP A 450 14.15 -25.61 -5.19
CA TRP A 450 15.21 -25.86 -4.25
C TRP A 450 16.01 -27.13 -4.59
N GLN A 451 17.33 -26.98 -4.64
CA GLN A 451 18.27 -28.11 -4.70
C GLN A 451 18.72 -28.41 -3.27
N ILE A 452 18.30 -29.55 -2.74
CA ILE A 452 18.59 -30.00 -1.37
C ILE A 452 19.93 -30.76 -1.39
N LEU A 453 20.89 -30.29 -0.59
CA LEU A 453 22.19 -30.92 -0.41
C LEU A 453 22.26 -31.78 0.84
N LYS A 454 21.58 -31.35 1.89
CA LYS A 454 21.51 -32.04 3.20
C LYS A 454 20.12 -31.83 3.75
N GLU A 455 19.52 -32.87 4.30
CA GLU A 455 18.32 -32.73 5.13
C GLU A 455 18.74 -32.13 6.47
N ASP A 456 18.17 -30.96 6.81
CA ASP A 456 18.38 -30.32 8.09
C ASP A 456 17.03 -29.71 8.50
N ASP A 457 16.52 -30.11 9.64
CA ASP A 457 15.14 -29.79 10.07
C ASP A 457 15.05 -28.44 10.82
N GLU A 458 16.19 -27.85 11.25
CA GLU A 458 16.19 -26.62 12.04
C GLU A 458 17.35 -25.69 11.64
N GLU A 459 17.02 -24.45 11.25
CA GLU A 459 17.98 -23.38 11.06
C GLU A 459 18.22 -22.66 12.38
N GLU A 460 19.47 -22.56 12.81
CA GLU A 460 19.83 -21.84 14.03
C GLU A 460 20.45 -20.49 13.70
N PHE A 461 19.85 -19.40 14.25
CA PHE A 461 20.43 -18.07 14.18
C PHE A 461 21.28 -17.78 15.43
N VAL A 462 22.58 -17.58 15.22
CA VAL A 462 23.54 -17.30 16.30
C VAL A 462 24.13 -15.89 16.25
N GLY A 463 23.60 -15.05 15.37
CA GLY A 463 24.14 -13.71 15.08
C GLY A 463 23.92 -12.66 16.15
N TYR A 464 23.29 -12.99 17.28
CA TYR A 464 23.29 -12.12 18.45
C TYR A 464 24.62 -12.19 19.22
N ASP A 465 25.26 -13.36 19.20
CA ASP A 465 26.47 -13.62 19.99
C ASP A 465 27.73 -13.74 19.12
N LEU A 466 27.57 -14.19 17.88
CA LEU A 466 28.67 -14.47 16.95
C LEU A 466 28.55 -13.65 15.66
N LEU A 467 29.68 -13.05 15.25
CA LEU A 467 29.81 -12.39 13.94
C LEU A 467 30.46 -13.32 12.90
N SER A 468 30.92 -14.48 13.31
CA SER A 468 31.46 -15.51 12.42
C SER A 468 31.25 -16.88 13.01
N THR A 469 30.98 -17.88 12.16
CA THR A 469 30.85 -19.28 12.54
C THR A 469 31.03 -20.20 11.34
N ASN A 470 31.34 -21.47 11.60
CA ASN A 470 31.41 -22.48 10.55
C ASN A 470 30.02 -22.96 10.16
N VAL A 471 29.66 -22.88 8.89
CA VAL A 471 28.39 -23.26 8.35
C VAL A 471 28.49 -24.32 7.26
N SER A 472 27.40 -25.05 7.04
CA SER A 472 27.18 -25.91 5.87
C SER A 472 26.00 -25.39 5.07
N ILE A 473 26.10 -25.38 3.76
CA ILE A 473 24.95 -25.09 2.87
C ILE A 473 24.05 -26.33 2.87
N THR A 474 22.78 -26.16 3.25
CA THR A 474 21.79 -27.25 3.30
C THR A 474 21.02 -27.36 1.99
N LYS A 475 20.63 -26.22 1.42
CA LYS A 475 19.94 -26.12 0.13
C LYS A 475 20.24 -24.78 -0.56
N TYR A 476 20.04 -24.77 -1.87
CA TYR A 476 20.16 -23.54 -2.66
C TYR A 476 19.19 -23.54 -3.83
N ARG A 477 18.94 -22.36 -4.38
CA ARG A 477 18.23 -22.18 -5.64
C ARG A 477 18.78 -20.99 -6.42
N LYS A 478 18.60 -21.04 -7.74
CA LYS A 478 18.93 -19.96 -8.65
C LYS A 478 17.73 -19.04 -8.83
N VAL A 479 17.99 -17.75 -8.87
CA VAL A 479 16.96 -16.71 -9.10
C VAL A 479 17.43 -15.82 -10.23
N ASN A 480 16.53 -15.56 -11.19
CA ASN A 480 16.81 -14.66 -12.29
C ASN A 480 15.91 -13.43 -12.19
N SER A 481 16.51 -12.31 -11.81
CA SER A 481 15.84 -11.02 -11.67
C SER A 481 16.11 -10.12 -12.87
N LYS A 482 15.09 -9.54 -13.45
CA LYS A 482 15.25 -8.56 -14.55
C LYS A 482 16.13 -7.35 -14.17
N LYS A 483 16.19 -7.01 -12.89
CA LYS A 483 16.93 -5.85 -12.38
C LYS A 483 18.35 -6.18 -11.94
N GLU A 484 18.51 -7.28 -11.21
CA GLU A 484 19.76 -7.63 -10.51
C GLU A 484 20.53 -8.72 -11.25
N GLY A 485 19.93 -9.24 -12.33
CA GLY A 485 20.47 -10.37 -13.08
C GLY A 485 20.32 -11.67 -12.31
N GLU A 486 21.23 -12.59 -12.58
CA GLU A 486 21.28 -13.91 -11.99
C GLU A 486 21.96 -13.86 -10.61
N PHE A 487 21.37 -14.50 -9.62
CA PHE A 487 21.93 -14.69 -8.28
C PHE A 487 21.43 -16.02 -7.66
N PHE A 488 22.02 -16.40 -6.55
CA PHE A 488 21.71 -17.61 -5.80
C PHE A 488 21.19 -17.27 -4.42
N GLN A 489 20.23 -18.05 -3.96
CA GLN A 489 19.75 -18.05 -2.59
C GLN A 489 20.28 -19.33 -1.92
N LEU A 490 20.98 -19.15 -0.80
CA LEU A 490 21.60 -20.22 -0.05
C LEU A 490 20.95 -20.30 1.33
N VAL A 491 20.76 -21.50 1.84
CA VAL A 491 20.28 -21.76 3.20
C VAL A 491 21.38 -22.52 3.94
N PHE A 492 21.65 -22.13 5.20
CA PHE A 492 22.67 -22.73 6.04
C PHE A 492 22.03 -23.46 7.23
N ASN A 493 22.70 -24.47 7.75
CA ASN A 493 22.28 -25.16 8.97
C ASN A 493 22.35 -24.27 10.23
N ILE A 494 23.27 -23.34 10.27
CA ILE A 494 23.47 -22.32 11.31
C ILE A 494 23.94 -21.04 10.65
N THR A 495 23.52 -19.88 11.13
CA THR A 495 23.91 -18.61 10.51
C THR A 495 24.17 -17.48 11.51
N PRO A 496 25.29 -16.71 11.31
CA PRO A 496 25.51 -15.48 12.05
C PRO A 496 24.84 -14.26 11.39
N PHE A 497 24.28 -14.40 10.15
CA PHE A 497 23.69 -13.31 9.39
C PHE A 497 22.26 -13.04 9.86
N TYR A 498 22.02 -11.82 10.30
CA TYR A 498 20.67 -11.36 10.63
C TYR A 498 19.83 -11.20 9.34
N PRO A 499 18.66 -11.80 9.24
CA PRO A 499 17.78 -11.62 8.09
C PRO A 499 17.00 -10.29 8.18
N ASP A 500 16.66 -9.70 7.04
CA ASP A 500 15.75 -8.55 6.97
C ASP A 500 14.45 -8.90 7.71
N SER A 501 14.23 -8.25 8.83
CA SER A 501 13.08 -8.47 9.71
C SER A 501 12.91 -7.30 10.69
N GLY A 502 11.66 -7.04 11.14
CA GLY A 502 11.36 -6.00 12.13
C GLY A 502 11.78 -4.58 11.70
N GLY A 503 11.92 -4.34 10.40
CA GLY A 503 12.38 -3.07 9.84
C GLY A 503 13.90 -2.91 9.79
N GLN A 504 14.68 -3.84 10.34
CA GLN A 504 16.13 -3.86 10.17
C GLN A 504 16.50 -4.64 8.91
N VAL A 505 17.35 -4.05 8.05
CA VAL A 505 17.86 -4.70 6.84
C VAL A 505 18.73 -5.91 7.19
N GLY A 506 18.79 -6.86 6.25
CA GLY A 506 19.63 -8.04 6.39
C GLY A 506 21.12 -7.74 6.35
N ASP A 507 21.89 -8.59 7.00
CA ASP A 507 23.35 -8.49 7.03
C ASP A 507 23.98 -8.84 5.69
N LYS A 508 25.15 -8.29 5.51
CA LYS A 508 26.08 -8.59 4.42
C LYS A 508 27.37 -9.17 4.98
N GLY A 509 28.15 -9.79 4.11
CA GLY A 509 29.45 -10.35 4.49
C GLY A 509 29.96 -11.34 3.46
N TYR A 510 30.57 -12.43 3.91
CA TYR A 510 31.11 -13.43 2.99
C TYR A 510 31.18 -14.82 3.63
N LEU A 511 31.24 -15.83 2.77
CA LEU A 511 31.65 -17.19 3.09
C LEU A 511 33.12 -17.36 2.67
N GLU A 512 33.96 -17.83 3.55
CA GLU A 512 35.33 -18.22 3.28
C GLU A 512 35.41 -19.75 3.18
N ALA A 513 35.77 -20.23 2.01
CA ALA A 513 35.97 -21.64 1.76
C ALA A 513 37.34 -22.12 2.35
N PRO A 514 37.54 -23.43 2.57
CA PRO A 514 38.81 -23.96 3.10
C PRO A 514 40.03 -23.66 2.24
N ASN A 515 39.86 -23.39 0.96
CA ASN A 515 40.90 -22.98 0.02
C ASN A 515 41.17 -21.46 0.02
N GLY A 516 40.50 -20.69 0.89
CA GLY A 516 40.62 -19.24 0.98
C GLY A 516 39.78 -18.46 -0.04
N ALA A 517 38.94 -19.13 -0.85
CA ALA A 517 38.03 -18.44 -1.78
C ALA A 517 36.89 -17.74 -1.01
N LEU A 518 36.59 -16.51 -1.41
CA LEU A 518 35.53 -15.69 -0.78
C LEU A 518 34.29 -15.61 -1.67
N HIS A 519 33.13 -15.92 -1.08
CA HIS A 519 31.84 -15.81 -1.74
C HIS A 519 30.98 -14.79 -0.96
N TYR A 520 30.71 -13.64 -1.59
CA TYR A 520 30.06 -12.52 -0.91
C TYR A 520 28.56 -12.76 -0.74
N ILE A 521 28.07 -12.57 0.47
CA ILE A 521 26.66 -12.47 0.81
C ILE A 521 26.27 -10.99 0.70
N VAL A 522 25.45 -10.67 -0.28
CA VAL A 522 25.08 -9.29 -0.62
C VAL A 522 23.81 -8.83 0.08
N ASP A 523 23.00 -9.76 0.57
CA ASP A 523 21.79 -9.51 1.34
C ASP A 523 21.36 -10.78 2.10
N THR A 524 20.60 -10.64 3.17
CA THR A 524 20.03 -11.75 3.94
C THR A 524 18.58 -11.46 4.24
N LYS A 525 17.66 -12.35 3.84
CA LYS A 525 16.21 -12.19 4.01
C LYS A 525 15.57 -13.38 4.68
N LYS A 526 14.37 -13.16 5.21
CA LYS A 526 13.54 -14.23 5.75
C LYS A 526 12.37 -14.51 4.78
N GLU A 527 12.20 -15.77 4.41
CA GLU A 527 11.08 -16.25 3.59
C GLU A 527 10.53 -17.55 4.18
N ASN A 528 9.26 -17.58 4.55
CA ASN A 528 8.60 -18.77 5.12
C ASN A 528 9.40 -19.43 6.28
N ASN A 529 9.94 -18.60 7.17
CA ASN A 529 10.85 -18.95 8.28
C ASN A 529 12.24 -19.45 7.89
N LEU A 530 12.59 -19.53 6.61
CA LEU A 530 13.95 -19.80 6.14
C LEU A 530 14.77 -18.51 6.10
N ILE A 531 16.03 -18.57 6.51
CA ILE A 531 16.98 -17.46 6.36
C ILE A 531 17.73 -17.66 5.04
N LEU A 532 17.47 -16.77 4.10
CA LEU A 532 18.00 -16.81 2.74
C LEU A 532 19.19 -15.88 2.60
N HIS A 533 20.33 -16.41 2.22
CA HIS A 533 21.56 -15.66 1.95
C HIS A 533 21.74 -15.48 0.46
N TYR A 534 21.77 -14.23 0.02
CA TYR A 534 21.85 -13.87 -1.40
C TYR A 534 23.30 -13.74 -1.83
N SER A 535 23.71 -14.55 -2.82
CA SER A 535 25.05 -14.51 -3.41
C SER A 535 24.99 -14.39 -4.93
N LYS A 536 25.92 -13.63 -5.52
CA LYS A 536 26.06 -13.55 -6.98
C LYS A 536 26.81 -14.74 -7.58
N THR A 537 27.51 -15.49 -6.79
CA THR A 537 28.29 -16.64 -7.21
C THR A 537 27.98 -17.83 -6.34
N LEU A 538 27.93 -19.01 -6.96
CA LEU A 538 27.82 -20.27 -6.24
C LEU A 538 29.24 -20.80 -5.98
N PRO A 539 29.58 -21.31 -4.77
CA PRO A 539 30.84 -21.99 -4.53
C PRO A 539 31.03 -23.24 -5.42
N ASP A 540 32.27 -23.52 -5.85
CA ASP A 540 32.58 -24.68 -6.69
C ASP A 540 32.29 -26.02 -5.99
N ASP A 541 32.54 -26.10 -4.69
CA ASP A 541 32.20 -27.25 -3.84
C ASP A 541 31.27 -26.82 -2.72
N LEU A 542 30.01 -27.29 -2.79
CA LEU A 542 28.95 -26.97 -1.84
C LEU A 542 28.95 -27.88 -0.60
N ASN A 543 29.73 -28.96 -0.59
CA ASN A 543 29.73 -29.96 0.47
C ASN A 543 30.72 -29.68 1.58
N VAL A 544 31.57 -28.67 1.40
CA VAL A 544 32.57 -28.24 2.41
C VAL A 544 31.94 -27.37 3.50
N LYS A 545 32.62 -27.25 4.62
CA LYS A 545 32.29 -26.27 5.64
C LYS A 545 32.89 -24.92 5.26
N PHE A 546 32.12 -23.88 5.37
CA PHE A 546 32.52 -22.49 5.14
C PHE A 546 32.63 -21.75 6.48
N ASN A 547 33.55 -20.82 6.59
CA ASN A 547 33.54 -19.83 7.64
C ASN A 547 32.68 -18.65 7.17
N ALA A 548 31.48 -18.49 7.73
CA ALA A 548 30.57 -17.39 7.45
C ALA A 548 30.93 -16.18 8.31
N VAL A 549 31.22 -15.04 7.68
CA VAL A 549 31.71 -13.83 8.34
C VAL A 549 30.79 -12.64 7.99
N VAL A 550 30.19 -12.03 9.01
CA VAL A 550 29.36 -10.83 8.89
C VAL A 550 30.23 -9.59 8.76
N ASP A 551 29.82 -8.62 7.92
CA ASP A 551 30.45 -7.29 7.87
C ASP A 551 30.22 -6.56 9.20
N ARG A 552 31.24 -6.62 10.05
CA ARG A 552 31.25 -6.03 11.40
C ARG A 552 30.93 -4.54 11.39
N GLY A 553 31.48 -3.80 10.41
CA GLY A 553 31.30 -2.36 10.33
C GLY A 553 29.87 -1.97 10.02
N GLN A 554 29.25 -2.63 9.04
CA GLN A 554 27.85 -2.38 8.72
C GLN A 554 26.88 -2.84 9.81
N ARG A 555 27.13 -4.03 10.40
CA ARG A 555 26.34 -4.55 11.52
C ARG A 555 26.35 -3.57 12.70
N PHE A 556 27.54 -3.07 13.09
CA PHE A 556 27.68 -2.14 14.20
C PHE A 556 26.92 -0.83 13.95
N LYS A 557 27.08 -0.21 12.76
CA LYS A 557 26.35 1.00 12.38
C LYS A 557 24.84 0.76 12.37
N THR A 558 24.40 -0.40 11.89
CA THR A 558 22.97 -0.78 11.90
C THR A 558 22.45 -0.94 13.33
N ALA A 559 23.22 -1.57 14.22
CA ALA A 559 22.87 -1.71 15.64
C ALA A 559 22.78 -0.35 16.35
N CYS A 560 23.68 0.61 16.05
CA CYS A 560 23.61 1.98 16.55
C CYS A 560 22.29 2.66 16.15
N ASN A 561 21.93 2.58 14.86
CA ASN A 561 20.69 3.14 14.32
C ASN A 561 19.45 2.44 14.92
N HIS A 562 19.50 1.12 15.12
CA HIS A 562 18.38 0.38 15.72
C HIS A 562 18.17 0.76 17.18
N SER A 563 19.23 0.82 17.98
CA SER A 563 19.13 1.23 19.37
C SER A 563 18.69 2.69 19.52
N ALA A 564 19.15 3.59 18.63
CA ALA A 564 18.64 4.96 18.57
C ALA A 564 17.16 5.04 18.21
N THR A 565 16.65 4.11 17.40
CA THR A 565 15.21 4.02 17.08
C THR A 565 14.37 3.79 18.33
N HIS A 566 14.79 2.86 19.22
CA HIS A 566 14.10 2.61 20.50
C HIS A 566 14.13 3.84 21.43
N LEU A 567 15.28 4.49 21.55
CA LEU A 567 15.39 5.71 22.37
C LEU A 567 14.55 6.85 21.81
N MET A 568 14.49 6.99 20.49
CA MET A 568 13.65 8.01 19.82
C MET A 568 12.16 7.68 19.99
N HIS A 569 11.75 6.43 19.89
CA HIS A 569 10.36 6.01 20.15
C HIS A 569 9.94 6.38 21.57
N GLN A 570 10.79 6.10 22.56
CA GLN A 570 10.57 6.54 23.94
C GLN A 570 10.46 8.07 24.04
N ALA A 571 11.35 8.83 23.38
CA ALA A 571 11.34 10.28 23.37
C ALA A 571 10.02 10.83 22.79
N LEU A 572 9.61 10.33 21.64
CA LEU A 572 8.36 10.74 20.97
C LEU A 572 7.14 10.48 21.85
N ARG A 573 7.05 9.31 22.49
CA ARG A 573 5.96 9.00 23.43
C ARG A 573 5.96 9.90 24.66
N SER A 574 7.14 10.23 25.17
CA SER A 574 7.28 11.10 26.35
C SER A 574 6.92 12.56 26.05
N ILE A 575 7.23 13.05 24.85
CA ILE A 575 7.06 14.45 24.45
C ILE A 575 5.70 14.69 23.80
N LEU A 576 5.28 13.82 22.87
CA LEU A 576 4.05 13.99 22.09
C LEU A 576 2.85 13.28 22.71
N GLY A 577 3.09 12.25 23.55
CA GLY A 577 2.04 11.48 24.22
C GLY A 577 2.00 9.99 23.83
N THR A 578 1.26 9.21 24.61
CA THR A 578 1.20 7.74 24.52
C THR A 578 0.50 7.23 23.25
N HIS A 579 -0.18 8.09 22.49
CA HIS A 579 -0.80 7.78 21.20
C HIS A 579 0.24 7.54 20.08
N VAL A 580 1.51 7.91 20.33
CA VAL A 580 2.60 7.62 19.39
C VAL A 580 2.87 6.11 19.38
N GLU A 581 2.64 5.49 18.25
CA GLU A 581 2.91 4.06 17.97
C GLU A 581 3.68 3.94 16.67
N GLN A 582 4.60 3.00 16.61
CA GLN A 582 5.30 2.68 15.36
C GLN A 582 4.31 2.15 14.32
N LYS A 583 4.36 2.71 13.12
CA LYS A 583 3.58 2.30 11.95
C LYS A 583 4.45 1.74 10.82
N GLY A 584 5.73 1.95 10.91
CA GLY A 584 6.74 1.40 10.03
C GLY A 584 8.13 1.79 10.50
N SER A 585 9.11 0.99 10.13
CA SER A 585 10.51 1.25 10.42
C SER A 585 11.38 0.74 9.27
N MET A 586 12.51 1.38 9.05
CA MET A 586 13.59 0.89 8.21
C MET A 586 14.91 1.32 8.84
N VAL A 587 15.74 0.36 9.15
CA VAL A 587 17.03 0.58 9.84
C VAL A 587 18.14 -0.04 9.03
N HIS A 588 19.10 0.78 8.60
CA HIS A 588 20.32 0.31 7.92
C HIS A 588 21.54 1.11 8.38
N SER A 589 22.73 0.72 7.93
CA SER A 589 24.00 1.29 8.41
C SER A 589 24.17 2.80 8.17
N GLY A 590 23.49 3.39 7.19
CA GLY A 590 23.62 4.80 6.85
C GLY A 590 22.63 5.73 7.57
N MET A 591 21.44 5.23 7.86
CA MET A 591 20.36 5.99 8.52
C MET A 591 19.25 5.05 9.00
N PHE A 592 18.30 5.60 9.72
CA PHE A 592 17.05 4.91 9.96
C PHE A 592 15.84 5.83 9.71
N ARG A 593 14.70 5.21 9.45
CA ARG A 593 13.42 5.83 9.19
C ARG A 593 12.39 5.25 10.14
N PHE A 594 11.59 6.12 10.73
CA PHE A 594 10.57 5.74 11.69
C PHE A 594 9.25 6.43 11.35
N ASP A 595 8.24 5.65 11.02
CA ASP A 595 6.90 6.10 10.73
C ASP A 595 6.03 5.88 11.97
N PHE A 596 5.34 6.92 12.42
CA PHE A 596 4.58 6.86 13.69
C PHE A 596 3.27 7.63 13.61
N SER A 597 2.31 7.23 14.44
CA SER A 597 1.02 7.90 14.56
C SER A 597 1.17 9.27 15.25
N HIS A 598 0.89 10.35 14.50
CA HIS A 598 0.75 11.69 15.04
C HIS A 598 0.02 12.59 14.04
N PHE A 599 -0.87 13.46 14.53
CA PHE A 599 -1.85 14.19 13.72
C PHE A 599 -1.31 15.50 13.15
N ALA A 600 -0.28 16.09 13.76
CA ALA A 600 0.27 17.38 13.40
C ALA A 600 1.72 17.25 12.90
N LYS A 601 2.18 18.26 12.15
CA LYS A 601 3.61 18.45 11.90
C LYS A 601 4.31 18.79 13.22
N LEU A 602 5.45 18.15 13.49
CA LEU A 602 6.24 18.49 14.68
C LEU A 602 6.82 19.90 14.56
N SER A 603 6.75 20.64 15.64
CA SER A 603 7.40 21.95 15.72
C SER A 603 8.92 21.81 15.81
N PRO A 604 9.69 22.86 15.46
CA PRO A 604 11.14 22.84 15.66
C PRO A 604 11.55 22.58 17.12
N GLU A 605 10.76 23.07 18.08
CA GLU A 605 10.98 22.88 19.51
C GLU A 605 10.77 21.42 19.94
N GLU A 606 9.73 20.76 19.41
CA GLU A 606 9.48 19.33 19.65
C GLU A 606 10.58 18.47 19.06
N LEU A 607 11.01 18.75 17.82
CA LEU A 607 12.13 18.05 17.19
C LEU A 607 13.43 18.21 18.00
N MET A 608 13.71 19.42 18.47
CA MET A 608 14.87 19.69 19.31
C MET A 608 14.78 18.94 20.65
N ALA A 609 13.58 18.89 21.26
CA ALA A 609 13.37 18.17 22.50
C ALA A 609 13.60 16.67 22.35
N VAL A 610 13.15 16.07 21.22
CA VAL A 610 13.41 14.66 20.88
C VAL A 610 14.91 14.41 20.73
N GLU A 611 15.63 15.24 19.97
CA GLU A 611 17.09 15.12 19.82
C GLU A 611 17.82 15.22 21.16
N GLN A 612 17.46 16.19 21.98
CA GLN A 612 18.06 16.39 23.31
C GLN A 612 17.80 15.19 24.23
N PHE A 613 16.57 14.65 24.22
CA PHE A 613 16.22 13.48 25.01
C PHE A 613 17.09 12.27 24.62
N VAL A 614 17.16 11.93 23.32
CA VAL A 614 17.95 10.79 22.85
C VAL A 614 19.42 10.98 23.17
N ASN A 615 19.98 12.16 22.90
CA ASN A 615 21.40 12.42 23.18
C ASN A 615 21.72 12.44 24.69
N ALA A 616 20.73 12.77 25.55
CA ALA A 616 20.87 12.61 27.00
C ALA A 616 20.98 11.12 27.39
N ARG A 617 20.13 10.24 26.82
CA ARG A 617 20.20 8.77 27.03
C ARG A 617 21.54 8.19 26.56
N ILE A 618 22.07 8.68 25.43
CA ILE A 618 23.41 8.30 24.95
C ILE A 618 24.49 8.66 25.99
N LYS A 619 24.45 9.86 26.54
CA LYS A 619 25.42 10.32 27.55
C LYS A 619 25.34 9.58 28.89
N GLU A 620 24.18 9.03 29.20
CA GLU A 620 23.98 8.23 30.43
C GLU A 620 24.68 6.87 30.37
N GLN A 621 25.20 6.45 29.23
CA GLN A 621 25.92 5.18 29.03
C GLN A 621 25.13 3.99 29.56
N ILE A 622 23.87 3.90 29.16
CA ILE A 622 22.94 2.87 29.63
C ILE A 622 23.33 1.51 29.00
N PRO A 623 23.62 0.48 29.82
CA PRO A 623 23.90 -0.84 29.29
C PRO A 623 22.65 -1.50 28.69
N LEU A 624 22.85 -2.38 27.73
CA LEU A 624 21.81 -3.25 27.19
C LEU A 624 21.39 -4.29 28.24
N GLU A 625 20.11 -4.36 28.54
CA GLU A 625 19.50 -5.49 29.23
C GLU A 625 18.72 -6.32 28.18
N GLU A 626 19.23 -7.49 27.85
CA GLU A 626 18.60 -8.41 26.92
C GLU A 626 18.07 -9.63 27.67
N ASN A 627 16.80 -9.99 27.47
CA ASN A 627 16.21 -11.21 27.95
C ASN A 627 15.62 -11.98 26.76
N ARG A 628 16.09 -13.21 26.57
CA ARG A 628 15.64 -14.14 25.54
C ARG A 628 14.63 -15.13 26.16
N ASN A 629 13.68 -15.57 25.36
CA ASN A 629 12.68 -16.60 25.79
C ASN A 629 11.78 -16.18 26.96
N VAL A 630 11.43 -14.90 27.07
CA VAL A 630 10.47 -14.42 28.07
C VAL A 630 9.05 -14.81 27.64
N PRO A 631 8.21 -15.37 28.52
CA PRO A 631 6.79 -15.57 28.18
C PRO A 631 6.13 -14.26 27.76
N TYR A 632 5.35 -14.27 26.67
CA TYR A 632 4.77 -13.07 26.06
C TYR A 632 3.98 -12.22 27.07
N GLU A 633 3.10 -12.85 27.85
CA GLU A 633 2.30 -12.17 28.87
C GLU A 633 3.17 -11.53 29.99
N GLN A 634 4.27 -12.18 30.35
CA GLN A 634 5.21 -11.65 31.33
C GLN A 634 5.95 -10.43 30.77
N ALA A 635 6.33 -10.47 29.51
CA ALA A 635 6.97 -9.34 28.84
C ALA A 635 6.04 -8.10 28.80
N LEU A 636 4.77 -8.30 28.43
CA LEU A 636 3.78 -7.22 28.45
C LEU A 636 3.53 -6.67 29.86
N SER A 637 3.43 -7.55 30.87
CA SER A 637 3.23 -7.12 32.26
C SER A 637 4.41 -6.33 32.83
N SER A 638 5.62 -6.54 32.29
CA SER A 638 6.82 -5.75 32.64
C SER A 638 6.87 -4.38 31.94
N GLY A 639 5.88 -4.05 31.10
CA GLY A 639 5.79 -2.79 30.37
C GLY A 639 6.47 -2.81 28.99
N ALA A 640 6.85 -3.99 28.49
CA ALA A 640 7.43 -4.09 27.15
C ALA A 640 6.42 -3.71 26.07
N MET A 641 6.84 -2.85 25.15
CA MET A 641 6.04 -2.46 23.99
C MET A 641 6.11 -3.55 22.91
N ALA A 642 4.93 -4.03 22.51
CA ALA A 642 4.77 -4.92 21.36
C ALA A 642 4.40 -4.09 20.12
N LEU A 643 5.00 -4.40 18.99
CA LEU A 643 4.60 -3.81 17.71
C LEU A 643 3.23 -4.34 17.31
N PHE A 644 2.35 -3.44 16.94
CA PHE A 644 1.01 -3.80 16.53
C PHE A 644 1.01 -4.55 15.20
N GLY A 645 0.27 -5.66 15.13
CA GLY A 645 0.12 -6.48 13.92
C GLY A 645 1.22 -7.51 13.69
N GLU A 646 2.19 -7.64 14.58
CA GLU A 646 3.14 -8.76 14.57
C GLU A 646 2.61 -9.95 15.36
N LYS A 647 2.82 -11.16 14.84
CA LYS A 647 2.54 -12.40 15.56
C LYS A 647 3.76 -12.78 16.41
N TYR A 648 3.60 -12.69 17.69
CA TYR A 648 4.61 -13.16 18.63
C TYR A 648 4.36 -14.64 18.99
N GLY A 649 5.44 -15.40 19.19
CA GLY A 649 5.35 -16.75 19.73
C GLY A 649 5.00 -16.73 21.23
N ASP A 650 4.94 -17.93 21.84
CA ASP A 650 4.69 -18.07 23.27
C ASP A 650 5.77 -17.41 24.12
N THR A 651 6.99 -17.31 23.55
CA THR A 651 8.13 -16.61 24.14
C THR A 651 8.67 -15.55 23.19
N VAL A 652 9.19 -14.47 23.77
CA VAL A 652 9.67 -13.28 23.05
C VAL A 652 11.03 -12.85 23.59
N ARG A 653 11.76 -12.07 22.76
CA ARG A 653 12.97 -11.39 23.17
C ARG A 653 12.63 -9.94 23.55
N THR A 654 13.11 -9.49 24.72
CA THR A 654 12.97 -8.11 25.20
C THR A 654 14.31 -7.39 25.16
N ILE A 655 14.28 -6.18 24.68
CA ILE A 655 15.42 -5.25 24.66
C ILE A 655 15.10 -4.06 25.55
N ARG A 656 16.00 -3.77 26.49
CA ARG A 656 15.81 -2.67 27.43
C ARG A 656 17.03 -1.76 27.50
N PHE A 657 16.79 -0.47 27.39
CA PHE A 657 17.72 0.61 27.70
C PHE A 657 17.07 1.55 28.74
N GLY A 658 17.34 1.29 30.01
CA GLY A 658 16.74 2.01 31.11
C GLY A 658 15.21 1.90 31.15
N GLN A 659 14.49 2.94 30.80
CA GLN A 659 13.02 2.93 30.76
C GLN A 659 12.44 2.51 29.39
N SER A 660 13.24 2.45 28.34
CA SER A 660 12.81 1.94 27.05
C SER A 660 12.83 0.42 27.08
N ILE A 661 11.65 -0.22 26.93
CA ILE A 661 11.54 -1.69 26.88
C ILE A 661 10.67 -2.03 25.66
N GLU A 662 11.22 -2.84 24.74
CA GLU A 662 10.51 -3.24 23.54
C GLU A 662 10.69 -4.73 23.24
N LEU A 663 9.68 -5.34 22.63
CA LEU A 663 9.81 -6.66 22.01
C LEU A 663 10.55 -6.49 20.69
N CYS A 664 11.76 -6.98 20.60
CA CYS A 664 12.59 -6.73 19.43
C CYS A 664 13.51 -7.92 19.09
N GLY A 665 13.43 -8.34 17.81
CA GLY A 665 14.33 -9.35 17.25
C GLY A 665 15.62 -8.78 16.64
N GLY A 666 15.78 -7.46 16.56
CA GLY A 666 16.91 -6.82 15.89
C GLY A 666 18.23 -6.86 16.67
N THR A 667 19.29 -6.36 16.05
CA THR A 667 20.61 -6.26 16.69
C THR A 667 20.79 -4.89 17.32
N HIS A 668 21.40 -4.85 18.49
CA HIS A 668 21.57 -3.64 19.32
C HIS A 668 23.01 -3.47 19.78
N VAL A 669 23.35 -2.25 20.17
CA VAL A 669 24.63 -1.92 20.83
C VAL A 669 24.63 -2.44 22.28
N GLU A 670 25.81 -2.74 22.82
CA GLU A 670 25.95 -3.17 24.22
C GLU A 670 25.76 -2.03 25.21
N ASN A 671 26.01 -0.79 24.77
CA ASN A 671 25.84 0.42 25.58
C ASN A 671 25.36 1.58 24.70
N THR A 672 24.48 2.44 25.22
CA THR A 672 23.99 3.58 24.47
C THR A 672 25.09 4.57 24.05
N SER A 673 26.23 4.61 24.75
CA SER A 673 27.41 5.41 24.36
C SER A 673 27.98 5.04 23.00
N ASP A 674 27.80 3.79 22.55
CA ASP A 674 28.28 3.31 21.24
C ASP A 674 27.58 4.02 20.07
N ILE A 675 26.38 4.57 20.31
CA ILE A 675 25.64 5.37 19.33
C ILE A 675 26.36 6.69 19.02
N TRP A 676 27.15 7.19 19.97
CA TRP A 676 27.93 8.44 19.97
C TRP A 676 27.06 9.69 19.88
N HIS A 677 26.29 9.90 18.80
CA HIS A 677 25.43 11.06 18.59
C HIS A 677 24.25 10.71 17.69
N PHE A 678 23.10 11.34 17.98
CA PHE A 678 21.86 11.18 17.23
C PHE A 678 21.44 12.52 16.62
N LYS A 679 21.06 12.52 15.34
CA LYS A 679 20.57 13.71 14.63
C LYS A 679 19.36 13.38 13.76
N ILE A 680 18.28 14.14 13.90
CA ILE A 680 17.15 14.10 12.98
C ILE A 680 17.51 14.90 11.72
N THR A 681 17.34 14.28 10.55
CA THR A 681 17.61 14.91 9.25
C THR A 681 16.36 15.45 8.60
N THR A 682 15.24 14.71 8.67
CA THR A 682 13.96 15.13 8.08
C THR A 682 12.79 14.74 8.96
N GLU A 683 11.71 15.52 8.86
CA GLU A 683 10.39 15.19 9.38
C GLU A 683 9.34 15.53 8.33
N THR A 684 8.54 14.53 7.92
CA THR A 684 7.58 14.65 6.82
C THR A 684 6.27 13.92 7.13
N ALA A 685 5.21 14.25 6.38
CA ALA A 685 3.98 13.47 6.37
C ALA A 685 4.13 12.30 5.38
N VAL A 686 3.72 11.10 5.79
CA VAL A 686 3.65 9.92 4.93
C VAL A 686 2.21 9.69 4.46
N ALA A 687 1.30 9.79 5.42
CA ALA A 687 -0.14 9.67 5.22
C ALA A 687 -0.85 10.53 6.27
N ALA A 688 -2.15 10.65 6.16
CA ALA A 688 -2.94 11.32 7.17
C ALA A 688 -2.77 10.66 8.55
N GLY A 689 -2.46 11.46 9.55
CA GLY A 689 -2.21 10.97 10.91
C GLY A 689 -0.92 10.18 11.10
N ILE A 690 -0.02 10.14 10.09
CA ILE A 690 1.26 9.46 10.15
C ILE A 690 2.39 10.36 9.74
N ARG A 691 3.32 10.49 10.64
CA ARG A 691 4.54 11.27 10.48
C ARG A 691 5.74 10.33 10.28
N ARG A 692 6.72 10.80 9.58
CA ARG A 692 8.00 10.13 9.34
C ARG A 692 9.13 10.98 9.86
N ILE A 693 10.00 10.37 10.65
CA ILE A 693 11.30 10.93 10.98
C ILE A 693 12.38 10.07 10.31
N GLU A 694 13.33 10.74 9.68
CA GLU A 694 14.59 10.15 9.24
C GLU A 694 15.70 10.70 10.10
N ALA A 695 16.58 9.82 10.57
CA ALA A 695 17.66 10.19 11.49
C ALA A 695 18.92 9.33 11.24
N ILE A 696 20.02 9.85 11.75
CA ILE A 696 21.37 9.32 11.59
C ILE A 696 22.08 9.28 12.93
N THR A 697 23.03 8.36 13.05
CA THR A 697 23.89 8.23 14.24
C THR A 697 25.37 8.12 13.86
N GLY A 698 26.24 8.20 14.84
CA GLY A 698 27.66 7.90 14.74
C GLY A 698 28.38 8.69 13.64
N GLU A 699 29.10 7.99 12.80
CA GLU A 699 29.90 8.55 11.72
C GLU A 699 29.05 9.36 10.71
N ALA A 700 27.82 8.91 10.42
CA ALA A 700 26.93 9.63 9.53
C ALA A 700 26.49 10.99 10.12
N ALA A 701 26.30 11.07 11.44
CA ALA A 701 26.01 12.33 12.13
C ALA A 701 27.24 13.26 12.13
N LEU A 702 28.45 12.73 12.30
CA LEU A 702 29.68 13.50 12.19
C LEU A 702 29.83 14.12 10.80
N GLN A 703 29.69 13.30 9.76
CA GLN A 703 29.78 13.77 8.38
C GLN A 703 28.75 14.87 8.07
N TYR A 704 27.52 14.67 8.55
CA TYR A 704 26.48 15.70 8.41
C TYR A 704 26.89 17.06 9.02
N PHE A 705 27.46 17.06 10.22
CA PHE A 705 27.95 18.31 10.84
C PHE A 705 29.14 18.91 10.09
N GLU A 706 30.05 18.10 9.59
CA GLU A 706 31.16 18.56 8.78
C GLU A 706 30.70 19.22 7.47
N ASP A 707 29.75 18.61 6.77
CA ASP A 707 29.16 19.15 5.55
C ASP A 707 28.45 20.48 5.81
N GLN A 708 27.68 20.58 6.91
CA GLN A 708 27.01 21.85 7.31
C GLN A 708 28.05 22.93 7.64
N ASN A 709 29.11 22.58 8.34
CA ASN A 709 30.18 23.52 8.66
C ASN A 709 30.91 24.01 7.41
N GLN A 710 31.22 23.13 6.46
CA GLN A 710 31.83 23.49 5.18
C GLN A 710 30.92 24.46 4.38
N LEU A 711 29.62 24.17 4.33
CA LEU A 711 28.66 25.04 3.66
C LEU A 711 28.62 26.43 4.28
N LEU A 712 28.58 26.51 5.62
CA LEU A 712 28.62 27.77 6.36
C LEU A 712 29.94 28.54 6.09
N GLN A 713 31.06 27.86 6.04
CA GLN A 713 32.35 28.48 5.69
C GLN A 713 32.36 29.04 4.28
N GLN A 714 31.80 28.30 3.30
CA GLN A 714 31.67 28.79 1.93
C GLN A 714 30.80 30.05 1.86
N VAL A 715 29.64 30.08 2.53
CA VAL A 715 28.76 31.24 2.59
C VAL A 715 29.47 32.43 3.26
N ASN A 716 30.20 32.20 4.36
CA ASN A 716 30.99 33.21 5.03
C ASN A 716 32.04 33.82 4.07
N THR A 717 32.74 32.97 3.34
CA THR A 717 33.77 33.43 2.37
C THR A 717 33.16 34.25 1.23
N LEU A 718 32.01 33.84 0.68
CA LEU A 718 31.28 34.58 -0.34
C LEU A 718 30.85 35.98 0.16
N LEU A 719 30.50 36.07 1.44
CA LEU A 719 30.13 37.36 2.07
C LEU A 719 31.31 38.12 2.68
N LYS A 720 32.55 37.73 2.38
CA LYS A 720 33.81 38.34 2.85
C LYS A 720 34.01 38.22 4.34
N ASN A 721 33.62 37.13 4.96
CA ASN A 721 33.78 36.79 6.35
C ASN A 721 33.25 37.85 7.31
N PRO A 722 31.97 38.22 7.28
CA PRO A 722 31.37 39.20 8.21
C PRO A 722 31.38 38.65 9.63
N GLN A 723 31.44 39.51 10.61
CA GLN A 723 31.30 39.12 12.04
C GLN A 723 29.90 38.52 12.35
N ASP A 724 28.87 39.02 11.67
CA ASP A 724 27.49 38.57 11.79
C ASP A 724 26.93 38.24 10.41
N LEU A 725 26.83 36.94 10.14
CA LEU A 725 26.37 36.41 8.87
C LEU A 725 24.92 36.77 8.56
N THR A 726 24.06 36.73 9.57
CA THR A 726 22.64 37.05 9.46
C THR A 726 22.43 38.48 9.08
N LYS A 727 23.17 39.37 9.72
CA LYS A 727 23.14 40.83 9.43
C LYS A 727 23.65 41.10 8.01
N ALA A 728 24.73 40.45 7.59
CA ALA A 728 25.29 40.63 6.24
C ALA A 728 24.31 40.17 5.14
N VAL A 729 23.63 39.03 5.33
CA VAL A 729 22.60 38.55 4.40
C VAL A 729 21.40 39.50 4.35
N THR A 730 20.96 39.97 5.54
CA THR A 730 19.84 40.93 5.63
C THR A 730 20.20 42.25 4.92
N GLN A 731 21.43 42.76 5.12
CA GLN A 731 21.90 43.93 4.43
C GLN A 731 21.92 43.78 2.90
N LEU A 732 22.44 42.65 2.41
CA LEU A 732 22.43 42.29 0.99
C LEU A 732 21.02 42.24 0.40
N GLN A 733 20.06 41.71 1.11
CA GLN A 733 18.65 41.66 0.70
C GLN A 733 18.05 43.07 0.62
N ASN A 734 18.36 43.94 1.61
CA ASN A 734 17.88 45.30 1.66
C ASN A 734 18.50 46.15 0.53
N GLU A 735 19.81 46.00 0.29
CA GLU A 735 20.50 46.65 -0.84
C GLU A 735 19.90 46.23 -2.19
N ASN A 736 19.70 44.93 -2.39
CA ASN A 736 19.07 44.41 -3.62
C ASN A 736 17.67 44.97 -3.83
N THR A 737 16.88 45.06 -2.75
CA THR A 737 15.53 45.65 -2.80
C THR A 737 15.59 47.15 -3.11
N GLY A 738 16.54 47.87 -2.49
CA GLY A 738 16.80 49.28 -2.79
C GLY A 738 17.19 49.52 -4.26
N LEU A 739 18.18 48.77 -4.74
CA LEU A 739 18.63 48.85 -6.15
C LEU A 739 17.52 48.55 -7.14
N LYS A 740 16.65 47.56 -6.85
CA LYS A 740 15.48 47.27 -7.71
C LYS A 740 14.49 48.43 -7.74
N LYS A 741 14.24 49.11 -6.62
CA LYS A 741 13.37 50.30 -6.59
C LYS A 741 14.00 51.47 -7.36
N GLU A 742 15.28 51.72 -7.16
CA GLU A 742 16.02 52.78 -7.87
C GLU A 742 16.03 52.55 -9.38
N LEU A 743 16.32 51.28 -9.79
CA LEU A 743 16.26 50.87 -11.19
C LEU A 743 14.87 51.10 -11.81
N ALA A 744 13.80 50.81 -11.07
CA ALA A 744 12.42 51.05 -11.52
C ALA A 744 12.15 52.55 -11.72
N VAL A 745 12.63 53.40 -10.81
CA VAL A 745 12.53 54.88 -10.96
C VAL A 745 13.30 55.35 -12.15
N LEU A 746 14.56 54.95 -12.32
CA LEU A 746 15.41 55.33 -13.48
C LEU A 746 14.81 54.88 -14.80
N ARG A 747 14.24 53.65 -14.85
CA ARG A 747 13.50 53.17 -16.03
C ARG A 747 12.32 54.06 -16.36
N LYS A 748 11.52 54.47 -15.37
CA LYS A 748 10.38 55.37 -15.58
C LYS A 748 10.81 56.73 -16.12
N ILE A 749 11.89 57.30 -15.56
CA ILE A 749 12.47 58.55 -16.08
C ILE A 749 12.97 58.40 -17.53
N LYS A 750 13.71 57.29 -17.83
CA LYS A 750 14.17 56.99 -19.17
C LYS A 750 13.00 56.92 -20.18
N ILE A 751 11.90 56.24 -19.79
CA ILE A 751 10.70 56.16 -20.63
C ILE A 751 10.08 57.54 -20.86
N GLN A 752 9.98 58.38 -19.86
CA GLN A 752 9.46 59.74 -19.98
C GLN A 752 10.30 60.61 -20.94
N ILE A 753 11.61 60.52 -20.83
CA ILE A 753 12.53 61.23 -21.75
C ILE A 753 12.34 60.74 -23.19
N LEU A 754 12.39 59.43 -23.37
CA LEU A 754 12.18 58.80 -24.68
C LEU A 754 10.80 59.09 -25.27
N ALA A 755 9.77 59.15 -24.47
CA ALA A 755 8.43 59.53 -24.90
C ALA A 755 8.37 60.98 -25.39
N LYS A 756 9.03 61.90 -24.69
CA LYS A 756 9.12 63.32 -25.11
C LYS A 756 9.90 63.52 -26.40
N GLU A 757 11.01 62.80 -26.55
CA GLU A 757 11.79 62.78 -27.79
C GLU A 757 11.00 62.20 -28.97
N ALA A 758 10.40 60.99 -28.71
CA ALA A 758 9.60 60.29 -29.73
C ALA A 758 8.34 61.06 -30.17
N GLN A 759 7.78 61.88 -29.29
CA GLN A 759 6.62 62.73 -29.60
C GLN A 759 6.92 63.74 -30.69
N ALA A 760 8.16 64.25 -30.77
CA ALA A 760 8.62 65.20 -31.85
C ALA A 760 8.87 64.51 -33.20
N GLU A 761 9.00 63.15 -33.19
CA GLU A 761 9.25 62.40 -34.41
C GLU A 761 7.96 61.78 -35.04
N ILE A 762 6.80 62.01 -34.40
CA ILE A 762 5.53 61.55 -34.95
C ILE A 762 5.19 62.28 -36.23
N GLN A 763 4.93 61.52 -37.28
CA GLN A 763 4.55 62.03 -38.61
C GLN A 763 3.04 61.80 -38.81
N GLU A 764 2.44 62.67 -39.55
CA GLU A 764 1.06 62.57 -39.96
C GLU A 764 0.94 61.95 -41.36
N LEU A 765 0.38 60.72 -41.40
CA LEU A 765 0.22 60.00 -42.66
C LEU A 765 -1.24 59.66 -42.87
N ASN A 766 -1.89 60.24 -43.86
CA ASN A 766 -3.29 59.99 -44.23
C ASN A 766 -4.26 60.19 -43.06
N GLY A 767 -4.02 61.16 -42.18
CA GLY A 767 -4.84 61.46 -41.02
C GLY A 767 -4.63 60.45 -39.82
N ILE A 768 -3.48 59.79 -39.79
CA ILE A 768 -3.01 58.93 -38.71
C ILE A 768 -1.65 59.46 -38.23
N ALA A 769 -1.51 59.62 -36.92
CA ALA A 769 -0.25 59.91 -36.28
C ALA A 769 0.61 58.64 -36.25
N PHE A 770 1.67 58.55 -36.98
CA PHE A 770 2.52 57.38 -37.16
C PHE A 770 3.92 57.56 -36.58
N LEU A 771 4.44 56.58 -35.89
CA LEU A 771 5.82 56.52 -35.47
C LEU A 771 6.37 55.07 -35.58
N ALA A 772 7.47 54.91 -36.28
CA ALA A 772 8.30 53.72 -36.27
C ALA A 772 9.68 54.09 -35.70
N LYS A 773 10.06 53.45 -34.59
CA LYS A 773 11.31 53.80 -33.89
C LYS A 773 12.00 52.52 -33.31
N SER A 774 13.31 52.51 -33.47
CA SER A 774 14.15 51.52 -32.76
C SER A 774 14.63 52.11 -31.42
N VAL A 775 14.51 51.32 -30.36
CA VAL A 775 14.89 51.75 -29.00
C VAL A 775 15.67 50.65 -28.30
N ASP A 776 16.55 51.02 -27.38
CA ASP A 776 17.24 50.03 -26.49
C ASP A 776 16.49 49.88 -25.18
N LEU A 777 15.36 49.14 -25.24
CA LEU A 777 14.46 48.88 -24.13
C LEU A 777 14.06 47.40 -24.09
N ASP A 778 13.76 46.90 -22.88
CA ASP A 778 13.12 45.58 -22.71
C ASP A 778 11.63 45.66 -23.07
N ALA A 779 11.00 44.48 -23.23
CA ALA A 779 9.60 44.35 -23.65
C ALA A 779 8.60 45.11 -22.75
N GLN A 780 8.82 45.12 -21.44
CA GLN A 780 7.95 45.85 -20.50
C GLN A 780 8.13 47.35 -20.66
N SER A 781 9.36 47.82 -20.78
CA SER A 781 9.68 49.25 -21.00
C SER A 781 9.17 49.76 -22.34
N ILE A 782 9.16 48.94 -23.40
CA ILE A 782 8.56 49.27 -24.69
C ILE A 782 7.04 49.46 -24.54
N LYS A 783 6.38 48.57 -23.81
CA LYS A 783 4.95 48.68 -23.52
C LYS A 783 4.62 49.93 -22.75
N ASP A 784 5.41 50.25 -21.72
CA ASP A 784 5.24 51.47 -20.92
C ASP A 784 5.46 52.75 -21.78
N LEU A 785 6.44 52.73 -22.72
CA LEU A 785 6.68 53.81 -23.67
C LEU A 785 5.50 54.00 -24.65
N ALA A 786 4.97 52.90 -25.17
CA ALA A 786 3.83 52.93 -26.05
C ALA A 786 2.58 53.50 -25.36
N PHE A 787 2.33 53.10 -24.10
CA PHE A 787 1.24 53.67 -23.29
C PHE A 787 1.47 55.16 -22.95
N ALA A 788 2.70 55.57 -22.67
CA ALA A 788 3.03 56.96 -22.39
C ALA A 788 2.77 57.88 -23.62
N LEU A 789 3.09 57.41 -24.83
CA LEU A 789 2.83 58.12 -26.08
C LEU A 789 1.34 58.11 -26.46
N GLY A 790 0.64 57.04 -26.16
CA GLY A 790 -0.79 56.85 -26.47
C GLY A 790 -1.76 57.52 -25.51
N LYS A 791 -1.30 57.94 -24.31
CA LYS A 791 -2.17 58.45 -23.24
C LYS A 791 -3.10 59.57 -23.64
N ASP A 792 -2.58 60.55 -24.43
CA ASP A 792 -3.31 61.80 -24.80
C ASP A 792 -3.65 61.85 -26.28
N ARG A 793 -3.54 60.71 -27.02
CA ARG A 793 -3.79 60.62 -28.48
C ARG A 793 -4.72 59.49 -28.87
N ASN A 794 -5.73 59.84 -29.63
CA ASN A 794 -6.74 58.88 -30.13
C ASN A 794 -6.47 58.40 -31.58
N ASP A 795 -5.44 58.96 -32.22
CA ASP A 795 -5.09 58.83 -33.63
C ASP A 795 -3.73 58.17 -33.84
N LEU A 796 -3.15 57.56 -32.82
CA LEU A 796 -1.76 57.09 -32.81
C LEU A 796 -1.61 55.65 -33.24
N PHE A 797 -0.67 55.42 -34.16
CA PHE A 797 -0.19 54.08 -34.57
C PHE A 797 1.34 54.04 -34.38
N LEU A 798 1.79 53.13 -33.50
CA LEU A 798 3.22 52.97 -33.18
C LEU A 798 3.71 51.60 -33.57
N VAL A 799 4.95 51.55 -34.08
CA VAL A 799 5.76 50.35 -34.25
C VAL A 799 7.11 50.59 -33.57
N ILE A 800 7.40 49.84 -32.54
CA ILE A 800 8.65 49.98 -31.76
C ILE A 800 9.44 48.69 -31.85
N GLY A 801 10.66 48.77 -32.33
CA GLY A 801 11.62 47.67 -32.36
C GLY A 801 12.69 47.82 -31.26
N SER A 802 13.21 46.74 -30.76
CA SER A 802 14.37 46.70 -29.87
C SER A 802 15.23 45.48 -30.14
N ALA A 803 16.56 45.72 -30.15
CA ALA A 803 17.55 44.64 -30.21
C ALA A 803 18.22 44.36 -28.83
N LYS A 804 17.59 44.77 -27.72
CA LYS A 804 18.11 44.51 -26.39
C LYS A 804 17.91 43.07 -25.99
N GLY A 805 19.01 42.33 -25.81
CA GLY A 805 19.01 40.87 -25.49
C GLY A 805 19.25 40.01 -26.73
N ASP A 806 19.18 38.71 -26.56
CA ASP A 806 19.52 37.71 -27.57
C ASP A 806 18.48 37.60 -28.72
N LYS A 807 17.32 38.20 -28.57
CA LYS A 807 16.23 38.15 -29.57
C LYS A 807 15.67 39.54 -29.81
N PRO A 808 15.47 39.96 -31.08
CA PRO A 808 14.83 41.23 -31.39
C PRO A 808 13.36 41.21 -30.90
N ILE A 809 12.93 42.35 -30.37
CA ILE A 809 11.56 42.55 -29.89
C ILE A 809 10.89 43.54 -30.81
N LEU A 810 9.67 43.22 -31.23
CA LEU A 810 8.80 44.12 -31.99
C LEU A 810 7.49 44.31 -31.23
N SER A 811 7.07 45.57 -31.06
CA SER A 811 5.82 45.90 -30.39
C SER A 811 5.03 46.90 -31.25
N CYS A 812 3.73 46.71 -31.34
CA CYS A 812 2.80 47.61 -32.03
C CYS A 812 1.73 48.08 -31.03
N TYR A 813 1.43 49.37 -31.08
CA TYR A 813 0.32 49.99 -30.37
C TYR A 813 -0.58 50.74 -31.37
N VAL A 814 -1.88 50.48 -31.27
CA VAL A 814 -2.92 51.16 -32.07
C VAL A 814 -3.93 51.78 -31.12
N SER A 815 -4.20 53.07 -31.26
CA SER A 815 -5.17 53.76 -30.41
C SER A 815 -6.61 53.22 -30.64
N LYS A 816 -7.45 53.27 -29.63
CA LYS A 816 -8.80 52.71 -29.65
C LYS A 816 -9.65 53.22 -30.81
N LYS A 817 -9.52 54.49 -31.16
CA LYS A 817 -10.27 55.09 -32.26
C LYS A 817 -9.88 54.51 -33.62
N LEU A 818 -8.60 54.25 -33.87
CA LEU A 818 -8.11 53.62 -35.10
C LEU A 818 -8.53 52.15 -35.19
N VAL A 819 -8.63 51.44 -34.08
CA VAL A 819 -9.18 50.11 -34.05
C VAL A 819 -10.67 50.10 -34.44
N SER A 820 -11.47 51.00 -33.86
CA SER A 820 -12.93 51.05 -34.08
C SER A 820 -13.33 51.58 -35.45
N GLU A 821 -12.68 52.65 -35.93
CA GLU A 821 -13.07 53.39 -37.16
C GLU A 821 -12.37 52.84 -38.39
N LYS A 822 -11.13 52.38 -38.30
CA LYS A 822 -10.31 51.92 -39.44
C LYS A 822 -10.02 50.39 -39.41
N GLY A 823 -10.52 49.66 -38.44
CA GLY A 823 -10.34 48.20 -38.34
C GLY A 823 -8.89 47.76 -38.18
N MET A 824 -8.01 48.64 -37.66
CA MET A 824 -6.59 48.31 -37.48
C MET A 824 -6.39 47.32 -36.31
N ASP A 825 -5.60 46.30 -36.54
CA ASP A 825 -5.27 45.26 -35.57
C ASP A 825 -3.75 45.19 -35.31
N ALA A 826 -3.34 45.61 -34.13
CA ALA A 826 -1.94 45.60 -33.71
C ALA A 826 -1.35 44.16 -33.75
N GLY A 827 -2.12 43.13 -33.43
CA GLY A 827 -1.66 41.74 -33.46
C GLY A 827 -1.40 41.23 -34.90
N LYS A 828 -2.18 41.67 -35.89
CA LYS A 828 -1.95 41.36 -37.30
C LYS A 828 -0.66 42.05 -37.79
N VAL A 829 -0.47 43.33 -37.45
CA VAL A 829 0.71 44.10 -37.81
C VAL A 829 1.97 43.47 -37.21
N VAL A 830 1.98 43.11 -35.94
CA VAL A 830 3.15 42.48 -35.29
C VAL A 830 3.44 41.11 -35.91
N ARG A 831 2.45 40.33 -36.28
CA ARG A 831 2.67 39.03 -36.94
C ARG A 831 3.27 39.18 -38.33
N GLU A 832 2.82 40.16 -39.12
CA GLU A 832 3.34 40.44 -40.43
C GLU A 832 4.78 40.99 -40.39
N LEU A 833 5.03 41.95 -39.51
CA LEU A 833 6.37 42.53 -39.33
C LEU A 833 7.33 41.55 -38.67
N GLY A 834 6.83 40.66 -37.83
CA GLY A 834 7.60 39.59 -37.14
C GLY A 834 8.33 38.66 -38.10
N GLN A 835 7.78 38.47 -39.32
CA GLN A 835 8.41 37.64 -40.36
C GLN A 835 9.77 38.24 -40.84
N TYR A 836 9.91 39.54 -40.82
CA TYR A 836 11.17 40.22 -41.25
C TYR A 836 12.28 40.13 -40.20
N ILE A 837 11.94 39.83 -38.95
CA ILE A 837 12.94 39.67 -37.87
C ILE A 837 13.08 38.21 -37.40
N GLN A 838 12.53 37.26 -38.15
CA GLN A 838 12.53 35.82 -37.82
C GLN A 838 11.99 35.55 -36.40
N GLY A 839 11.01 36.34 -35.93
CA GLY A 839 10.40 36.30 -34.63
C GLY A 839 8.90 35.88 -34.69
N GLY A 840 8.38 35.31 -33.61
CA GLY A 840 6.95 35.10 -33.41
C GLY A 840 6.35 36.28 -32.66
N GLY A 841 5.30 36.90 -33.22
CA GLY A 841 4.56 37.97 -32.55
C GLY A 841 3.19 37.45 -32.05
N GLY A 842 2.80 37.79 -30.81
CA GLY A 842 1.52 37.49 -30.22
C GLY A 842 1.00 38.62 -29.38
#